data_ae576ba78b677e0b56c165693fb3e712
#
_entry.id   ae576ba78b677e0b56c165693fb3e712
#
_cell.length_a   1.000
_cell.length_b   1.000
_cell.length_c   1.000
_cell.angle_alpha   90.00
_cell.angle_beta   90.00
_cell.angle_gamma   90.00
#
_symmetry.space_group_name_H-M   'P 1'
#
loop_
_entity.id
_entity.type
_entity.pdbx_description
1 polymer ?
#
loop_
_entity_poly.entity_id
_entity_poly.type
_entity_poly.pdbx_seq_one_letter_code
_entity_poly.pdbx_strand_id
1 'polypeptide(L)'
;MKANRLLLSLAISSAISSVAMGQEQDKWSPLETVTIIGSQEQARRLAGSAHFIGANKLQQFSYSDIQRIAREVPGVSIQIEDGYGLRPNIGIRGVATERSGRITLLEDNVLIAPAPYSAPSAYYFPTVGRLSAIEVVKGPSAITQGPFTIGGALNMVSTPIPTEMAGNIVTEIGQDSTYRVHATYGGRTDSGFGFLLETHQWQSDGFQNIDRSNQGTGLDVEDYTVKLSYAPLNSNHEIELKLQYANQDSDQSYLGLTDNDFDNSAFRRYRLSELDNIQTEHEQQILRYGYAFSSSLTLSATAYNNEHQRSWFKTEGIDFDGSSNAQDFDRTSWFNVVQAINTDSTLNGFTPSQLQAILDGASDTPAGSIQLRSNDREYYSRGVQLGLNWDGVIGNTTHNVEFGIRIHQDEEDRLQLNSNYSQIDGALALDDLGILGNAGNRVQKADAIAIHIHNDIQVGRWTISPGLRYEDIEQKRTRYRDGEARSFRDSRENSTQVFLPGLGVLYQVNDELSLIAGAHKGFTAPSNSPGVDEETAINYELGFRYQSGALSTELIGFLSDYDNILGECTASSGSDCVIGDAFNGDAATVAGAELLISADLASSSDVNIPVSLSYTYINGEFDTDIADTDFFGSVSAGDPLPYLPDHQFLASVGFEKNNFAAYLTGNYVDEVCVRASCNAFEQTDNTFTVDLAANYQFSAALNLYARIENLTSEEDILGRQPYGARPNKDRTVTAGVRFNF
;
A
#
# COMPACT_ATOMS: atom_id res chain seq x y z
N MET A 1 22.68 -6.25 -24.39
CA MET A 1 21.84 -6.78 -25.47
C MET A 1 20.86 -5.68 -25.94
N LYS A 2 21.27 -4.83 -26.87
CA LYS A 2 20.50 -3.67 -27.34
C LYS A 2 20.18 -3.85 -28.82
N ALA A 3 19.16 -4.59 -29.18
CA ALA A 3 18.73 -4.68 -30.60
C ALA A 3 17.35 -5.31 -30.84
N ASN A 4 16.31 -5.06 -30.04
CA ASN A 4 14.96 -5.52 -30.39
C ASN A 4 13.81 -4.54 -30.01
N ARG A 5 14.09 -3.25 -29.89
CA ARG A 5 13.08 -2.24 -29.46
C ARG A 5 12.37 -1.48 -30.60
N LEU A 6 12.30 -2.03 -31.83
CA LEU A 6 11.80 -1.23 -32.97
C LEU A 6 10.73 -1.91 -33.85
N LEU A 7 9.90 -2.79 -33.34
CA LEU A 7 8.88 -3.49 -34.18
C LEU A 7 7.44 -3.47 -33.68
N LEU A 8 7.09 -2.64 -32.68
CA LEU A 8 5.68 -2.53 -32.23
C LEU A 8 4.98 -1.22 -32.59
N SER A 9 5.55 -0.38 -33.43
CA SER A 9 5.01 0.97 -33.69
C SER A 9 4.29 1.16 -35.03
N LEU A 10 3.87 0.11 -35.73
CA LEU A 10 3.29 0.25 -37.09
C LEU A 10 2.10 -0.65 -37.41
N ALA A 11 1.09 -0.76 -36.55
CA ALA A 11 -0.16 -1.46 -36.90
C ALA A 11 -1.42 -0.84 -36.30
N ILE A 12 -1.55 0.48 -36.25
CA ILE A 12 -2.83 1.13 -35.91
C ILE A 12 -3.12 2.19 -36.98
N SER A 13 -3.73 1.77 -38.06
CA SER A 13 -4.42 2.66 -38.98
C SER A 13 -5.49 1.88 -39.73
N SER A 14 -6.72 2.24 -39.51
CA SER A 14 -7.94 1.91 -40.26
C SER A 14 -8.93 0.94 -39.59
N ALA A 15 -9.89 1.52 -38.85
CA ALA A 15 -11.31 1.13 -38.93
C ALA A 15 -12.16 2.06 -38.04
N ILE A 16 -12.70 3.13 -38.61
CA ILE A 16 -13.78 3.91 -37.99
C ILE A 16 -15.05 3.57 -38.78
N SER A 17 -16.02 2.98 -38.10
CA SER A 17 -17.40 2.90 -38.57
C SER A 17 -18.34 3.06 -37.37
N SER A 18 -19.19 4.08 -37.47
CA SER A 18 -20.23 4.46 -36.48
C SER A 18 -21.32 3.41 -36.35
N VAL A 19 -21.72 3.06 -35.12
CA VAL A 19 -22.91 2.26 -34.83
C VAL A 19 -23.78 2.92 -33.75
N ALA A 20 -25.08 2.83 -33.94
CA ALA A 20 -26.14 3.50 -33.21
C ALA A 20 -26.42 2.89 -31.83
N MET A 21 -26.88 3.75 -30.89
CA MET A 21 -27.29 3.39 -29.53
C MET A 21 -28.52 2.47 -29.53
N GLY A 22 -28.41 1.32 -28.88
CA GLY A 22 -29.50 0.46 -28.47
C GLY A 22 -29.61 0.47 -26.94
N GLN A 23 -30.85 0.50 -26.41
CA GLN A 23 -31.15 0.45 -24.98
C GLN A 23 -30.65 -0.86 -24.36
N GLU A 24 -29.83 -0.75 -23.33
CA GLU A 24 -29.34 -1.87 -22.52
C GLU A 24 -30.47 -2.41 -21.60
N GLN A 25 -30.74 -3.71 -21.65
CA GLN A 25 -31.32 -4.44 -20.55
C GLN A 25 -30.22 -4.74 -19.55
N ASP A 26 -30.45 -4.41 -18.27
CA ASP A 26 -29.55 -4.78 -17.16
C ASP A 26 -29.24 -6.28 -17.22
N LYS A 27 -28.07 -6.61 -17.69
CA LYS A 27 -27.53 -7.97 -17.65
C LYS A 27 -26.83 -8.15 -16.34
N TRP A 28 -27.35 -9.07 -15.55
CA TRP A 28 -26.65 -9.57 -14.38
C TRP A 28 -25.26 -10.12 -14.80
N SER A 29 -24.18 -9.60 -14.19
CA SER A 29 -22.82 -10.09 -14.37
C SER A 29 -22.36 -10.82 -13.13
N PRO A 30 -22.01 -12.13 -13.23
CA PRO A 30 -21.46 -12.88 -12.09
C PRO A 30 -20.10 -12.40 -11.63
N LEU A 31 -19.40 -11.52 -12.38
CA LEU A 31 -18.07 -11.00 -12.04
C LEU A 31 -18.06 -9.75 -11.16
N GLU A 32 -19.15 -9.44 -10.46
CA GLU A 32 -19.12 -8.44 -9.39
C GLU A 32 -18.18 -8.81 -8.21
N THR A 33 -17.52 -9.97 -8.30
CA THR A 33 -16.61 -10.49 -7.28
C THR A 33 -15.24 -9.78 -7.20
N VAL A 34 -14.93 -8.85 -8.10
CA VAL A 34 -13.68 -8.06 -8.06
C VAL A 34 -13.75 -6.91 -7.07
N THR A 35 -14.96 -6.46 -6.72
CA THR A 35 -15.22 -5.39 -5.77
C THR A 35 -15.69 -5.95 -4.43
N ILE A 36 -15.40 -5.21 -3.35
CA ILE A 36 -15.92 -5.47 -1.99
C ILE A 36 -17.12 -4.57 -1.73
N ILE A 37 -17.07 -3.34 -2.25
CA ILE A 37 -18.08 -2.29 -2.05
C ILE A 37 -18.85 -2.03 -3.34
N GLY A 38 -18.15 -1.85 -4.47
CA GLY A 38 -18.69 -1.62 -5.80
C GLY A 38 -19.06 -0.17 -6.13
N SER A 39 -19.56 0.62 -5.17
CA SER A 39 -19.90 2.03 -5.41
C SER A 39 -19.96 2.86 -4.13
N GLN A 40 -19.93 4.19 -4.29
CA GLN A 40 -20.14 5.14 -3.18
C GLN A 40 -21.51 4.98 -2.50
N GLU A 41 -22.54 4.64 -3.27
CA GLU A 41 -23.88 4.43 -2.72
C GLU A 41 -23.94 3.15 -1.88
N GLN A 42 -23.31 2.09 -2.34
CA GLN A 42 -23.22 0.83 -1.58
C GLN A 42 -22.40 1.03 -0.31
N ALA A 43 -21.27 1.76 -0.35
CA ALA A 43 -20.48 2.10 0.84
C ALA A 43 -21.36 2.72 1.96
N ARG A 44 -22.31 3.57 1.59
CA ARG A 44 -23.20 4.23 2.55
C ARG A 44 -24.25 3.32 3.17
N ARG A 45 -24.56 2.20 2.54
CA ARG A 45 -25.56 1.23 3.01
C ARG A 45 -24.98 0.14 3.89
N LEU A 46 -23.65 0.01 3.93
CA LEU A 46 -23.01 -0.96 4.79
C LEU A 46 -23.18 -0.60 6.27
N ALA A 47 -23.43 -1.62 7.09
CA ALA A 47 -23.53 -1.49 8.55
C ALA A 47 -22.14 -1.49 9.21
N GLY A 48 -21.24 -0.63 8.74
CA GLY A 48 -19.86 -0.45 9.16
C GLY A 48 -19.16 0.60 8.28
N SER A 49 -17.94 0.93 8.61
CA SER A 49 -17.17 1.94 7.87
C SER A 49 -16.68 1.41 6.54
N ALA A 50 -16.96 2.13 5.46
CA ALA A 50 -16.52 1.79 4.12
C ALA A 50 -16.35 3.04 3.24
N HIS A 51 -15.31 3.06 2.42
CA HIS A 51 -15.00 4.18 1.52
C HIS A 51 -14.70 3.67 0.12
N PHE A 52 -15.23 4.38 -0.87
CA PHE A 52 -15.07 4.08 -2.28
C PHE A 52 -14.52 5.31 -3.02
N ILE A 53 -13.38 5.16 -3.65
CA ILE A 53 -12.74 6.18 -4.50
C ILE A 53 -12.83 5.69 -5.94
N GLY A 54 -13.75 6.22 -6.72
CA GLY A 54 -13.98 5.79 -8.09
C GLY A 54 -13.11 6.51 -9.13
N ALA A 55 -13.20 6.08 -10.39
CA ALA A 55 -12.37 6.54 -11.50
C ALA A 55 -12.39 8.08 -11.68
N ASN A 56 -13.53 8.75 -11.53
CA ASN A 56 -13.61 10.21 -11.66
C ASN A 56 -12.73 10.92 -10.64
N LYS A 57 -12.70 10.42 -9.40
CA LYS A 57 -11.89 10.99 -8.32
C LYS A 57 -10.41 10.70 -8.55
N LEU A 58 -10.05 9.47 -8.97
CA LEU A 58 -8.68 9.10 -9.35
C LEU A 58 -8.14 10.00 -10.49
N GLN A 59 -8.99 10.36 -11.45
CA GLN A 59 -8.62 11.22 -12.57
C GLN A 59 -8.51 12.71 -12.22
N GLN A 60 -9.08 13.16 -11.09
CA GLN A 60 -9.13 14.56 -10.69
C GLN A 60 -7.73 15.19 -10.60
N PHE A 61 -6.82 14.51 -9.92
CA PHE A 61 -5.39 14.86 -9.83
C PHE A 61 -4.50 13.99 -10.70
N SER A 62 -4.94 12.80 -11.11
CA SER A 62 -4.13 11.81 -11.85
C SER A 62 -2.81 11.47 -11.13
N TYR A 63 -2.82 11.37 -9.80
CA TYR A 63 -1.63 11.00 -9.03
C TYR A 63 -1.07 9.65 -9.46
N SER A 64 0.25 9.52 -9.40
CA SER A 64 0.96 8.23 -9.57
C SER A 64 1.20 7.54 -8.22
N ASP A 65 1.23 8.31 -7.13
CA ASP A 65 1.45 7.84 -5.77
C ASP A 65 0.12 7.47 -5.10
N ILE A 66 -0.03 6.18 -4.73
CA ILE A 66 -1.23 5.69 -4.03
C ILE A 66 -1.39 6.29 -2.65
N GLN A 67 -0.30 6.69 -1.98
CA GLN A 67 -0.34 7.28 -0.65
C GLN A 67 -1.08 8.61 -0.66
N ARG A 68 -0.94 9.42 -1.72
CA ARG A 68 -1.68 10.69 -1.88
C ARG A 68 -3.18 10.47 -2.01
N ILE A 69 -3.58 9.37 -2.63
CA ILE A 69 -4.99 9.01 -2.81
C ILE A 69 -5.57 8.42 -1.52
N ALA A 70 -4.82 7.54 -0.86
CA ALA A 70 -5.29 6.88 0.37
C ALA A 70 -5.56 7.85 1.53
N ARG A 71 -4.90 9.02 1.56
CA ARG A 71 -5.18 10.11 2.52
C ARG A 71 -6.60 10.70 2.42
N GLU A 72 -7.32 10.46 1.34
CA GLU A 72 -8.72 10.85 1.23
C GLU A 72 -9.64 10.05 2.15
N VAL A 73 -9.18 8.89 2.62
CA VAL A 73 -9.94 8.02 3.52
C VAL A 73 -9.60 8.36 4.97
N PRO A 74 -10.57 8.84 5.79
CA PRO A 74 -10.32 9.08 7.20
C PRO A 74 -9.87 7.80 7.92
N GLY A 75 -8.98 7.93 8.91
CA GLY A 75 -8.42 6.81 9.66
C GLY A 75 -7.26 6.09 8.97
N VAL A 76 -6.86 6.51 7.76
CA VAL A 76 -5.66 6.00 7.08
C VAL A 76 -4.45 6.84 7.49
N SER A 77 -3.42 6.20 8.03
CA SER A 77 -2.13 6.80 8.39
C SER A 77 -1.06 6.35 7.38
N ILE A 78 -0.13 7.24 7.04
CA ILE A 78 0.87 7.00 6.02
C ILE A 78 2.25 7.44 6.52
N GLN A 79 3.22 6.53 6.42
CA GLN A 79 4.63 6.83 6.61
C GLN A 79 5.32 6.98 5.25
N ILE A 80 5.83 8.16 4.94
CA ILE A 80 6.52 8.43 3.69
C ILE A 80 7.94 7.87 3.72
N GLU A 81 8.37 7.27 2.62
CA GLU A 81 9.72 6.72 2.50
C GLU A 81 10.45 7.16 1.22
N ASP A 82 9.82 7.09 0.05
CA ASP A 82 10.48 7.29 -1.25
C ASP A 82 10.01 8.52 -2.03
N GLY A 83 8.93 9.17 -1.60
CA GLY A 83 8.32 10.31 -2.29
C GLY A 83 7.58 9.98 -3.60
N TYR A 84 7.57 8.71 -4.03
CA TYR A 84 6.88 8.22 -5.23
C TYR A 84 5.77 7.22 -4.92
N GLY A 85 5.73 6.68 -3.69
CA GLY A 85 4.74 5.70 -3.26
C GLY A 85 4.91 4.32 -3.88
N LEU A 86 6.14 3.96 -4.25
CA LEU A 86 6.45 2.66 -4.87
C LEU A 86 6.32 1.50 -3.87
N ARG A 87 6.60 1.78 -2.61
CA ARG A 87 6.50 0.85 -1.47
C ARG A 87 5.76 1.52 -0.34
N PRO A 88 4.44 1.71 -0.49
CA PRO A 88 3.67 2.47 0.47
C PRO A 88 3.62 1.80 1.84
N ASN A 89 3.70 2.63 2.86
CA ASN A 89 3.52 2.24 4.25
C ASN A 89 2.18 2.81 4.71
N ILE A 90 1.15 1.97 4.71
CA ILE A 90 -0.24 2.33 5.01
C ILE A 90 -0.70 1.57 6.24
N GLY A 91 -1.21 2.29 7.24
CA GLY A 91 -1.94 1.77 8.37
C GLY A 91 -3.38 2.29 8.37
N ILE A 92 -4.27 1.62 9.10
CA ILE A 92 -5.67 2.02 9.25
C ILE A 92 -6.03 1.92 10.72
N ARG A 93 -6.56 3.02 11.32
CA ARG A 93 -7.00 3.07 12.72
C ARG A 93 -5.94 2.63 13.73
N GLY A 94 -4.68 3.06 13.52
CA GLY A 94 -3.58 2.85 14.46
C GLY A 94 -2.80 1.55 14.31
N VAL A 95 -3.15 0.65 13.36
CA VAL A 95 -2.25 -0.47 13.05
C VAL A 95 -0.96 0.05 12.42
N ALA A 96 0.15 -0.64 12.70
CA ALA A 96 1.47 -0.26 12.22
C ALA A 96 1.51 -0.10 10.69
N THR A 97 2.10 1.00 10.24
CA THR A 97 2.13 1.39 8.81
C THR A 97 3.16 0.61 8.00
N GLU A 98 4.20 0.09 8.65
CA GLU A 98 5.38 -0.46 7.99
C GLU A 98 5.04 -1.48 6.91
N ARG A 99 5.46 -1.19 5.66
CA ARG A 99 5.22 -2.03 4.47
C ARG A 99 3.77 -2.48 4.30
N SER A 100 2.81 -1.72 4.85
CA SER A 100 1.38 -2.06 4.84
C SER A 100 1.09 -3.51 5.31
N GLY A 101 1.98 -4.07 6.12
CA GLY A 101 1.97 -5.49 6.50
C GLY A 101 0.91 -5.85 7.54
N ARG A 102 0.14 -4.87 8.05
CA ARG A 102 -0.88 -5.06 9.10
C ARG A 102 -2.31 -4.76 8.60
N ILE A 103 -2.48 -4.60 7.30
CA ILE A 103 -3.78 -4.47 6.64
C ILE A 103 -3.92 -5.52 5.54
N THR A 104 -5.15 -5.92 5.25
CA THR A 104 -5.40 -6.83 4.13
C THR A 104 -5.34 -6.07 2.81
N LEU A 105 -4.34 -6.37 1.99
CA LEU A 105 -4.15 -5.76 0.68
C LEU A 105 -4.66 -6.67 -0.42
N LEU A 106 -5.51 -6.13 -1.29
CA LEU A 106 -6.15 -6.86 -2.37
C LEU A 106 -6.04 -6.09 -3.69
N GLU A 107 -5.96 -6.83 -4.77
CA GLU A 107 -6.26 -6.35 -6.11
C GLU A 107 -7.33 -7.26 -6.71
N ASP A 108 -8.44 -6.67 -7.15
CA ASP A 108 -9.59 -7.42 -7.66
C ASP A 108 -10.04 -8.54 -6.70
N ASN A 109 -10.06 -8.27 -5.38
CA ASN A 109 -10.42 -9.21 -4.31
C ASN A 109 -9.49 -10.45 -4.18
N VAL A 110 -8.24 -10.35 -4.66
CA VAL A 110 -7.18 -11.34 -4.50
C VAL A 110 -6.04 -10.73 -3.69
N LEU A 111 -5.49 -11.47 -2.73
CA LEU A 111 -4.34 -11.02 -1.92
C LEU A 111 -3.12 -10.72 -2.82
N ILE A 112 -2.49 -9.56 -2.62
CA ILE A 112 -1.38 -9.09 -3.45
C ILE A 112 -0.06 -8.89 -2.72
N ALA A 113 -0.03 -8.88 -1.38
CA ALA A 113 1.26 -8.95 -0.70
C ALA A 113 2.00 -10.20 -1.20
N PRO A 114 3.31 -10.13 -1.48
CA PRO A 114 4.04 -11.24 -2.12
C PRO A 114 3.93 -12.57 -1.37
N ALA A 115 3.88 -12.53 -0.02
CA ALA A 115 3.61 -13.69 0.83
C ALA A 115 2.78 -13.26 2.05
N PRO A 116 1.44 -13.11 1.88
CA PRO A 116 0.59 -12.42 2.86
C PRO A 116 0.51 -13.08 4.23
N TYR A 117 0.75 -14.38 4.34
CA TYR A 117 0.71 -15.09 5.62
C TYR A 117 2.10 -15.37 6.20
N SER A 118 3.12 -15.66 5.37
CA SER A 118 4.47 -16.00 5.85
C SER A 118 5.43 -14.81 5.97
N ALA A 119 5.22 -13.75 5.15
CA ALA A 119 6.03 -12.52 5.11
C ALA A 119 5.20 -11.36 4.54
N PRO A 120 4.31 -10.74 5.34
CA PRO A 120 3.23 -9.86 4.88
C PRO A 120 3.67 -8.52 4.30
N SER A 121 4.94 -8.14 4.40
CA SER A 121 5.45 -6.87 3.86
C SER A 121 5.11 -6.69 2.38
N ALA A 122 4.38 -5.64 2.04
CA ALA A 122 3.93 -5.37 0.68
C ALA A 122 5.04 -4.70 -0.14
N TYR A 123 5.77 -5.50 -0.89
CA TYR A 123 6.79 -5.03 -1.85
C TYR A 123 6.25 -4.87 -3.28
N TYR A 124 5.03 -5.27 -3.51
CA TYR A 124 4.28 -5.03 -4.73
C TYR A 124 3.04 -4.20 -4.43
N PHE A 125 2.82 -3.18 -5.25
CA PHE A 125 1.59 -2.42 -5.37
C PHE A 125 1.27 -2.19 -6.85
N PRO A 126 0.01 -2.31 -7.26
CA PRO A 126 -0.38 -2.00 -8.63
C PRO A 126 -0.16 -0.52 -8.94
N THR A 127 0.27 -0.22 -10.16
CA THR A 127 0.39 1.18 -10.62
C THR A 127 -0.98 1.86 -10.60
N VAL A 128 -1.05 3.04 -9.97
CA VAL A 128 -2.31 3.77 -9.78
C VAL A 128 -3.03 4.06 -11.10
N GLY A 129 -2.27 4.33 -12.17
CA GLY A 129 -2.84 4.65 -13.49
C GLY A 129 -3.74 3.57 -14.08
N ARG A 130 -3.61 2.30 -13.66
CA ARG A 130 -4.45 1.19 -14.13
C ARG A 130 -5.57 0.80 -13.16
N LEU A 131 -5.83 1.63 -12.14
CA LEU A 131 -6.93 1.41 -11.21
C LEU A 131 -8.19 2.15 -11.65
N SER A 132 -9.32 1.47 -11.59
CA SER A 132 -10.64 2.06 -11.81
C SER A 132 -11.32 2.48 -10.50
N ALA A 133 -10.96 1.85 -9.37
CA ALA A 133 -11.43 2.22 -8.04
C ALA A 133 -10.46 1.77 -6.95
N ILE A 134 -10.56 2.40 -5.78
CA ILE A 134 -9.95 1.97 -4.53
C ILE A 134 -11.07 1.87 -3.50
N GLU A 135 -11.12 0.75 -2.80
CA GLU A 135 -12.12 0.42 -1.80
C GLU A 135 -11.43 0.18 -0.46
N VAL A 136 -11.92 0.80 0.59
CA VAL A 136 -11.42 0.58 1.95
C VAL A 136 -12.57 0.18 2.85
N VAL A 137 -12.49 -0.97 3.48
CA VAL A 137 -13.45 -1.45 4.47
C VAL A 137 -12.79 -1.53 5.84
N LYS A 138 -13.50 -1.06 6.85
CA LYS A 138 -13.06 -1.00 8.24
C LYS A 138 -14.15 -1.54 9.16
N GLY A 139 -13.79 -1.85 10.41
CA GLY A 139 -14.79 -2.31 11.38
C GLY A 139 -15.47 -3.63 10.97
N PRO A 140 -16.75 -3.85 11.35
CA PRO A 140 -17.47 -5.08 11.03
C PRO A 140 -17.60 -5.38 9.53
N SER A 141 -17.52 -4.37 8.67
CA SER A 141 -17.56 -4.54 7.21
C SER A 141 -16.32 -5.27 6.66
N ALA A 142 -15.22 -5.33 7.41
CA ALA A 142 -13.99 -6.01 7.00
C ALA A 142 -13.98 -7.51 7.30
N ILE A 143 -15.02 -8.06 7.94
CA ILE A 143 -15.01 -9.45 8.45
C ILE A 143 -14.88 -10.52 7.36
N THR A 144 -15.33 -10.24 6.14
CA THR A 144 -15.18 -11.15 5.00
C THR A 144 -13.77 -11.16 4.44
N GLN A 145 -12.94 -10.18 4.84
CA GLN A 145 -11.56 -10.02 4.37
C GLN A 145 -10.56 -10.53 5.41
N GLY A 146 -9.32 -10.79 5.00
CA GLY A 146 -8.24 -11.30 5.88
C GLY A 146 -7.02 -11.69 5.07
N PRO A 147 -5.85 -11.91 5.77
CA PRO A 147 -5.69 -12.32 7.17
C PRO A 147 -5.55 -11.18 8.18
N PHE A 148 -5.48 -9.91 7.79
CA PHE A 148 -5.27 -8.79 8.71
C PHE A 148 -6.57 -7.99 8.82
N THR A 149 -7.29 -8.13 9.95
CA THR A 149 -8.65 -7.63 10.08
C THR A 149 -8.84 -6.57 11.17
N ILE A 150 -7.79 -6.21 11.92
CA ILE A 150 -7.86 -5.16 12.94
C ILE A 150 -8.08 -3.80 12.28
N GLY A 151 -7.16 -3.39 11.39
CA GLY A 151 -7.28 -2.12 10.66
C GLY A 151 -8.32 -2.17 9.55
N GLY A 152 -8.45 -3.30 8.87
CA GLY A 152 -9.35 -3.48 7.74
C GLY A 152 -8.65 -3.91 6.45
N ALA A 153 -9.32 -3.69 5.31
CA ALA A 153 -8.82 -4.09 4.01
C ALA A 153 -8.86 -2.94 2.99
N LEU A 154 -7.87 -2.94 2.12
CA LEU A 154 -7.76 -2.04 0.98
C LEU A 154 -7.77 -2.90 -0.30
N ASN A 155 -8.79 -2.73 -1.14
CA ASN A 155 -8.94 -3.39 -2.42
C ASN A 155 -8.75 -2.41 -3.57
N MET A 156 -7.86 -2.72 -4.47
CA MET A 156 -7.57 -1.95 -5.68
C MET A 156 -8.22 -2.64 -6.87
N VAL A 157 -9.19 -1.97 -7.49
CA VAL A 157 -9.94 -2.51 -8.62
C VAL A 157 -9.25 -2.11 -9.92
N SER A 158 -8.75 -3.10 -10.67
CA SER A 158 -8.07 -2.86 -11.94
C SER A 158 -9.05 -2.50 -13.06
N THR A 159 -8.55 -1.91 -14.14
CA THR A 159 -9.35 -1.52 -15.31
C THR A 159 -10.25 -2.66 -15.79
N PRO A 160 -11.58 -2.48 -15.85
CA PRO A 160 -12.49 -3.51 -16.33
C PRO A 160 -12.44 -3.64 -17.86
N ILE A 161 -12.90 -4.79 -18.38
CA ILE A 161 -13.13 -4.96 -19.82
C ILE A 161 -14.30 -4.04 -20.22
N PRO A 162 -14.13 -3.10 -21.17
CA PRO A 162 -15.21 -2.24 -21.61
C PRO A 162 -16.38 -3.02 -22.22
N THR A 163 -17.60 -2.53 -22.05
CA THR A 163 -18.80 -3.13 -22.65
C THR A 163 -18.82 -2.99 -24.17
N GLU A 164 -18.30 -1.88 -24.70
CA GLU A 164 -18.13 -1.60 -26.12
C GLU A 164 -16.65 -1.44 -26.46
N MET A 165 -16.32 -1.53 -27.75
CA MET A 165 -14.94 -1.29 -28.20
C MET A 165 -14.53 0.14 -27.89
N ALA A 166 -13.57 0.30 -26.99
CA ALA A 166 -13.08 1.58 -26.54
C ALA A 166 -11.57 1.53 -26.24
N GLY A 167 -10.92 2.66 -26.35
CA GLY A 167 -9.53 2.84 -25.96
C GLY A 167 -9.30 4.16 -25.25
N ASN A 168 -8.26 4.19 -24.43
CA ASN A 168 -7.78 5.37 -23.74
C ASN A 168 -6.27 5.43 -23.85
N ILE A 169 -5.71 6.62 -24.12
CA ILE A 169 -4.27 6.89 -24.06
C ILE A 169 -4.06 8.12 -23.20
N VAL A 170 -3.27 7.99 -22.15
CA VAL A 170 -2.79 9.08 -21.31
C VAL A 170 -1.29 9.21 -21.50
N THR A 171 -0.83 10.43 -21.81
CA THR A 171 0.58 10.77 -21.86
C THR A 171 0.85 11.94 -20.94
N GLU A 172 1.93 11.88 -20.17
CA GLU A 172 2.29 12.90 -19.20
C GLU A 172 3.79 13.16 -19.25
N ILE A 173 4.17 14.42 -19.11
CA ILE A 173 5.55 14.87 -18.95
C ILE A 173 5.65 15.80 -17.74
N GLY A 174 6.79 15.77 -17.05
CA GLY A 174 6.99 16.57 -15.84
C GLY A 174 8.45 16.91 -15.57
N GLN A 175 8.69 17.51 -14.42
CA GLN A 175 10.05 17.77 -13.92
C GLN A 175 10.83 16.46 -13.75
N ASP A 176 12.15 16.55 -13.55
CA ASP A 176 13.06 15.43 -13.35
C ASP A 176 12.96 14.40 -14.48
N SER A 177 12.89 14.89 -15.72
CA SER A 177 12.71 14.07 -16.93
C SER A 177 11.54 13.08 -16.82
N THR A 178 10.55 13.38 -15.98
CA THR A 178 9.40 12.48 -15.77
C THR A 178 8.58 12.35 -17.04
N TYR A 179 8.30 11.12 -17.42
CA TYR A 179 7.24 10.81 -18.38
C TYR A 179 6.39 9.64 -17.93
N ARG A 180 5.11 9.64 -18.30
CA ARG A 180 4.18 8.56 -18.07
C ARG A 180 3.34 8.31 -19.30
N VAL A 181 3.14 7.03 -19.65
CA VAL A 181 2.22 6.59 -20.71
C VAL A 181 1.33 5.50 -20.11
N HIS A 182 0.02 5.69 -20.21
CA HIS A 182 -0.96 4.64 -19.91
C HIS A 182 -1.85 4.48 -21.12
N ALA A 183 -2.01 3.27 -21.61
CA ALA A 183 -2.85 2.97 -22.76
C ALA A 183 -3.68 1.72 -22.51
N THR A 184 -4.97 1.82 -22.86
CA THR A 184 -5.92 0.70 -22.81
C THR A 184 -6.65 0.59 -24.13
N TYR A 185 -6.96 -0.65 -24.52
CA TYR A 185 -7.87 -0.95 -25.62
C TYR A 185 -8.59 -2.27 -25.35
N GLY A 186 -9.91 -2.28 -25.48
CA GLY A 186 -10.70 -3.47 -25.23
C GLY A 186 -12.17 -3.30 -25.58
N GLY A 187 -12.96 -4.33 -25.29
CA GLY A 187 -14.39 -4.34 -25.47
C GLY A 187 -14.99 -5.74 -25.49
N ARG A 188 -16.29 -5.82 -25.64
CA ARG A 188 -17.05 -7.06 -25.76
C ARG A 188 -17.68 -7.18 -27.14
N THR A 189 -17.69 -8.39 -27.67
CA THR A 189 -18.37 -8.73 -28.93
C THR A 189 -19.80 -9.20 -28.68
N ASP A 190 -20.64 -9.18 -29.70
CA ASP A 190 -22.02 -9.71 -29.63
C ASP A 190 -22.06 -11.20 -29.24
N SER A 191 -21.00 -11.98 -29.49
CA SER A 191 -20.92 -13.38 -29.07
C SER A 191 -20.62 -13.56 -27.59
N GLY A 192 -20.35 -12.47 -26.85
CA GLY A 192 -20.00 -12.48 -25.42
C GLY A 192 -18.51 -12.65 -25.14
N PHE A 193 -17.65 -12.65 -26.14
CA PHE A 193 -16.20 -12.61 -25.93
C PHE A 193 -15.76 -11.18 -25.63
N GLY A 194 -15.01 -11.01 -24.56
CA GLY A 194 -14.43 -9.73 -24.13
C GLY A 194 -12.92 -9.78 -24.02
N PHE A 195 -12.26 -8.65 -24.22
CA PHE A 195 -10.83 -8.52 -24.01
C PHE A 195 -10.45 -7.11 -23.55
N LEU A 196 -9.33 -7.00 -22.85
CA LEU A 196 -8.63 -5.76 -22.50
C LEU A 196 -7.14 -5.97 -22.72
N LEU A 197 -6.49 -5.01 -23.36
CA LEU A 197 -5.04 -4.86 -23.43
C LEU A 197 -4.69 -3.54 -22.74
N GLU A 198 -3.76 -3.57 -21.79
CA GLU A 198 -3.37 -2.40 -21.01
C GLU A 198 -1.87 -2.37 -20.80
N THR A 199 -1.28 -1.17 -20.87
CA THR A 199 0.11 -0.91 -20.48
C THR A 199 0.23 0.38 -19.71
N HIS A 200 1.09 0.40 -18.70
CA HIS A 200 1.47 1.60 -17.96
C HIS A 200 3.00 1.67 -17.89
N GLN A 201 3.56 2.80 -18.32
CA GLN A 201 4.99 3.08 -18.33
C GLN A 201 5.22 4.38 -17.57
N TRP A 202 6.16 4.38 -16.63
CA TRP A 202 6.47 5.56 -15.84
C TRP A 202 7.97 5.64 -15.54
N GLN A 203 8.60 6.75 -15.88
CA GLN A 203 10.02 6.99 -15.65
C GLN A 203 10.25 8.39 -15.07
N SER A 204 11.28 8.52 -14.24
CA SER A 204 11.79 9.79 -13.71
C SER A 204 13.28 9.66 -13.40
N ASP A 205 14.06 10.74 -13.55
CA ASP A 205 15.45 10.79 -13.11
C ASP A 205 15.57 11.00 -11.59
N GLY A 206 14.45 11.32 -10.90
CA GLY A 206 14.38 11.54 -9.45
C GLY A 206 14.66 12.98 -9.02
N PHE A 207 14.11 13.34 -7.85
CA PHE A 207 14.16 14.71 -7.31
C PHE A 207 15.34 14.97 -6.36
N GLN A 208 16.09 13.94 -5.98
CA GLN A 208 17.23 14.06 -5.08
C GLN A 208 18.55 14.07 -5.87
N ASN A 209 19.60 14.64 -5.27
CA ASN A 209 20.92 14.74 -5.86
C ASN A 209 21.96 14.00 -5.01
N ILE A 210 22.66 13.03 -5.60
CA ILE A 210 23.74 12.31 -4.92
C ILE A 210 25.02 13.16 -4.97
N ASP A 211 25.64 13.35 -3.80
CA ASP A 211 26.89 14.10 -3.68
C ASP A 211 27.97 13.56 -4.61
N ARG A 212 28.67 14.44 -5.30
CA ARG A 212 29.80 14.09 -6.18
C ARG A 212 29.44 13.04 -7.25
N SER A 213 28.18 12.91 -7.62
CA SER A 213 27.69 11.97 -8.62
C SER A 213 26.80 12.68 -9.64
N ASN A 214 26.69 12.10 -10.82
CA ASN A 214 25.71 12.49 -11.84
C ASN A 214 24.63 11.38 -12.02
N GLN A 215 24.59 10.39 -11.15
CA GLN A 215 23.54 9.37 -11.19
C GLN A 215 22.21 9.98 -10.75
N GLY A 216 21.12 9.52 -11.37
CA GLY A 216 19.76 9.81 -10.95
C GLY A 216 19.42 9.13 -9.63
N THR A 217 18.28 9.51 -9.07
CA THR A 217 17.69 8.91 -7.87
C THR A 217 16.26 8.46 -8.16
N GLY A 218 15.99 8.14 -9.40
CA GLY A 218 14.66 7.98 -9.95
C GLY A 218 14.15 6.56 -10.03
N LEU A 219 13.32 6.35 -11.06
CA LEU A 219 12.59 5.09 -11.24
C LEU A 219 12.31 4.81 -12.72
N ASP A 220 12.12 3.53 -13.03
CA ASP A 220 11.56 3.02 -14.27
C ASP A 220 10.54 1.92 -13.91
N VAL A 221 9.27 2.09 -14.31
CA VAL A 221 8.16 1.18 -14.03
C VAL A 221 7.49 0.80 -15.34
N GLU A 222 7.40 -0.49 -15.59
CA GLU A 222 6.68 -1.08 -16.71
C GLU A 222 5.59 -2.02 -16.19
N ASP A 223 4.35 -1.85 -16.64
CA ASP A 223 3.22 -2.71 -16.27
C ASP A 223 2.40 -3.06 -17.53
N TYR A 224 2.05 -4.32 -17.69
CA TYR A 224 1.28 -4.87 -18.79
C TYR A 224 0.18 -5.76 -18.25
N THR A 225 -1.06 -5.54 -18.69
CA THR A 225 -2.21 -6.36 -18.30
C THR A 225 -2.99 -6.83 -19.54
N VAL A 226 -3.37 -8.08 -19.55
CA VAL A 226 -4.28 -8.67 -20.54
C VAL A 226 -5.44 -9.32 -19.77
N LYS A 227 -6.68 -8.96 -20.12
CA LYS A 227 -7.87 -9.64 -19.66
C LYS A 227 -8.61 -10.25 -20.85
N LEU A 228 -9.08 -11.48 -20.68
CA LEU A 228 -9.92 -12.19 -21.64
C LEU A 228 -11.15 -12.69 -20.90
N SER A 229 -12.33 -12.48 -21.44
CA SER A 229 -13.57 -12.98 -20.83
C SER A 229 -14.51 -13.63 -21.86
N TYR A 230 -15.35 -14.50 -21.36
CA TYR A 230 -16.43 -15.10 -22.16
C TYR A 230 -17.70 -15.23 -21.34
N ALA A 231 -18.70 -14.45 -21.72
CA ALA A 231 -20.04 -14.41 -21.13
C ALA A 231 -21.09 -14.47 -22.25
N PRO A 232 -21.45 -15.66 -22.75
CA PRO A 232 -22.38 -15.81 -23.86
C PRO A 232 -23.76 -15.20 -23.55
N LEU A 233 -24.38 -14.63 -24.56
CA LEU A 233 -25.75 -14.14 -24.47
C LEU A 233 -26.70 -15.27 -23.99
N ASN A 234 -27.54 -14.97 -22.98
CA ASN A 234 -28.49 -15.92 -22.36
C ASN A 234 -27.81 -17.11 -21.65
N SER A 235 -26.53 -16.99 -21.29
CA SER A 235 -25.85 -17.93 -20.42
C SER A 235 -25.81 -17.46 -18.99
N ASN A 236 -25.85 -18.37 -18.05
CA ASN A 236 -25.65 -18.13 -16.62
C ASN A 236 -24.16 -18.28 -16.24
N HIS A 237 -23.28 -18.45 -17.22
CA HIS A 237 -21.85 -18.64 -17.02
C HIS A 237 -21.08 -17.43 -17.49
N GLU A 238 -20.08 -17.05 -16.73
CA GLU A 238 -19.05 -16.10 -17.13
C GLU A 238 -17.69 -16.64 -16.69
N ILE A 239 -16.67 -16.47 -17.54
CA ILE A 239 -15.29 -16.79 -17.21
C ILE A 239 -14.40 -15.62 -17.59
N GLU A 240 -13.41 -15.30 -16.74
CA GLU A 240 -12.40 -14.29 -17.02
C GLU A 240 -11.00 -14.81 -16.67
N LEU A 241 -10.05 -14.54 -17.53
CA LEU A 241 -8.63 -14.72 -17.30
C LEU A 241 -7.95 -13.35 -17.29
N LYS A 242 -7.23 -13.03 -16.22
CA LYS A 242 -6.33 -11.88 -16.11
C LYS A 242 -4.89 -12.37 -16.07
N LEU A 243 -4.03 -11.82 -16.90
CA LEU A 243 -2.59 -11.99 -16.91
C LEU A 243 -1.95 -10.60 -16.76
N GLN A 244 -1.02 -10.48 -15.83
CA GLN A 244 -0.34 -9.21 -15.58
C GLN A 244 1.14 -9.47 -15.33
N TYR A 245 1.98 -8.55 -15.83
CA TYR A 245 3.41 -8.48 -15.62
C TYR A 245 3.80 -7.05 -15.27
N ALA A 246 4.56 -6.88 -14.20
CA ALA A 246 5.12 -5.58 -13.82
C ALA A 246 6.61 -5.72 -13.50
N ASN A 247 7.39 -4.75 -13.97
CA ASN A 247 8.81 -4.59 -13.68
C ASN A 247 9.03 -3.19 -13.11
N GLN A 248 9.88 -3.09 -12.10
CA GLN A 248 10.25 -1.83 -11.48
C GLN A 248 11.74 -1.81 -11.16
N ASP A 249 12.39 -0.73 -11.55
CA ASP A 249 13.76 -0.37 -11.17
C ASP A 249 13.72 0.99 -10.48
N SER A 250 14.32 1.15 -9.30
CA SER A 250 14.39 2.45 -8.63
C SER A 250 15.63 2.58 -7.74
N ASP A 251 16.22 3.77 -7.75
CA ASP A 251 17.44 4.11 -7.00
C ASP A 251 17.12 4.50 -5.54
N GLN A 252 16.24 3.75 -4.88
CA GLN A 252 15.84 4.02 -3.50
C GLN A 252 16.91 3.58 -2.50
N SER A 253 17.20 4.45 -1.54
CA SER A 253 18.16 4.22 -0.44
C SER A 253 17.46 4.14 0.92
N TYR A 254 18.08 3.41 1.86
CA TYR A 254 17.76 3.49 3.28
C TYR A 254 18.48 4.63 3.99
N LEU A 255 19.59 5.13 3.43
CA LEU A 255 20.39 6.18 4.05
C LEU A 255 19.73 7.55 3.89
N GLY A 256 19.24 8.10 5.00
CA GLY A 256 18.75 9.47 5.12
C GLY A 256 19.84 10.43 5.57
N LEU A 257 19.47 11.67 5.83
CA LEU A 257 20.38 12.75 6.20
C LEU A 257 20.50 12.90 7.74
N THR A 258 21.58 13.54 8.20
CA THR A 258 21.58 14.17 9.51
C THR A 258 20.67 15.40 9.47
N ASP A 259 20.16 15.86 10.63
CA ASP A 259 19.27 17.02 10.68
C ASP A 259 19.94 18.28 10.14
N ASN A 260 21.22 18.50 10.49
CA ASN A 260 21.97 19.64 9.96
C ASN A 260 22.15 19.60 8.44
N ASP A 261 22.37 18.44 7.85
CA ASP A 261 22.48 18.30 6.39
C ASP A 261 21.11 18.47 5.71
N PHE A 262 20.05 18.01 6.35
CA PHE A 262 18.67 18.23 5.91
C PHE A 262 18.32 19.72 5.86
N ASP A 263 18.59 20.45 6.94
CA ASP A 263 18.36 21.90 7.03
C ASP A 263 19.15 22.70 5.98
N ASN A 264 20.34 22.20 5.59
CA ASN A 264 21.16 22.84 4.57
C ASN A 264 20.72 22.49 3.14
N SER A 265 20.22 21.26 2.92
CA SER A 265 19.80 20.77 1.60
C SER A 265 18.97 19.49 1.73
N ALA A 266 17.66 19.61 1.86
CA ALA A 266 16.73 18.51 2.11
C ALA A 266 16.74 17.42 0.99
N PHE A 267 17.03 17.80 -0.25
CA PHE A 267 17.04 16.90 -1.40
C PHE A 267 18.41 16.33 -1.76
N ARG A 268 19.38 16.48 -0.87
CA ARG A 268 20.70 15.87 -0.96
C ARG A 268 20.64 14.38 -0.63
N ARG A 269 21.55 13.58 -1.21
CA ARG A 269 21.87 12.19 -0.80
C ARG A 269 23.37 12.02 -0.65
N TYR A 270 23.78 11.29 0.40
CA TYR A 270 25.19 10.97 0.59
C TYR A 270 25.71 10.06 -0.52
N ARG A 271 26.99 10.25 -0.90
CA ARG A 271 27.69 9.43 -1.90
C ARG A 271 27.64 7.92 -1.57
N LEU A 272 27.66 7.56 -0.30
CA LEU A 272 27.54 6.18 0.17
C LEU A 272 26.30 5.43 -0.36
N SER A 273 25.27 6.15 -0.76
CA SER A 273 24.04 5.56 -1.32
C SER A 273 24.01 5.47 -2.84
N GLU A 274 25.14 5.77 -3.52
CA GLU A 274 25.18 5.80 -5.00
C GLU A 274 24.88 4.44 -5.63
N LEU A 275 25.21 3.36 -4.94
CA LEU A 275 24.97 2.00 -5.44
C LEU A 275 23.61 1.42 -4.98
N ASP A 276 22.86 2.16 -4.14
CA ASP A 276 21.58 1.68 -3.63
C ASP A 276 20.55 1.67 -4.74
N ASN A 277 20.01 0.48 -5.01
CA ASN A 277 19.02 0.25 -6.06
C ASN A 277 18.12 -0.91 -5.70
N ILE A 278 16.84 -0.83 -6.04
CA ILE A 278 15.89 -1.93 -5.91
C ILE A 278 15.26 -2.26 -7.27
N GLN A 279 15.29 -3.53 -7.61
CA GLN A 279 14.64 -4.11 -8.78
C GLN A 279 13.58 -5.09 -8.33
N THR A 280 12.39 -5.03 -8.94
CA THR A 280 11.31 -5.96 -8.68
C THR A 280 10.68 -6.44 -9.98
N GLU A 281 10.23 -7.69 -9.98
CA GLU A 281 9.45 -8.30 -11.04
C GLU A 281 8.24 -8.98 -10.42
N HIS A 282 7.05 -8.78 -11.00
CA HIS A 282 5.81 -9.34 -10.50
C HIS A 282 4.98 -9.91 -11.65
N GLU A 283 4.55 -11.15 -11.49
CA GLU A 283 3.62 -11.82 -12.38
C GLU A 283 2.34 -12.20 -11.65
N GLN A 284 1.19 -11.94 -12.26
CA GLN A 284 -0.11 -12.32 -11.71
C GLN A 284 -0.95 -13.05 -12.74
N GLN A 285 -1.55 -14.14 -12.32
CA GLN A 285 -2.45 -14.97 -13.13
C GLN A 285 -3.72 -15.23 -12.31
N ILE A 286 -4.86 -14.75 -12.78
CA ILE A 286 -6.15 -14.94 -12.11
C ILE A 286 -7.16 -15.51 -13.09
N LEU A 287 -7.75 -16.63 -12.74
CA LEU A 287 -8.88 -17.25 -13.46
C LEU A 287 -10.13 -17.15 -12.58
N ARG A 288 -11.17 -16.49 -13.09
CA ARG A 288 -12.47 -16.38 -12.44
C ARG A 288 -13.54 -17.10 -13.21
N TYR A 289 -14.45 -17.70 -12.49
CA TYR A 289 -15.65 -18.32 -13.03
C TYR A 289 -16.85 -17.92 -12.18
N GLY A 290 -17.89 -17.43 -12.82
CA GLY A 290 -19.16 -17.09 -12.22
C GLY A 290 -20.29 -17.96 -12.76
N TYR A 291 -21.23 -18.36 -11.90
CA TYR A 291 -22.42 -19.09 -12.27
C TYR A 291 -23.65 -18.61 -11.50
N ALA A 292 -24.69 -18.22 -12.23
CA ALA A 292 -25.98 -17.88 -11.64
C ALA A 292 -26.91 -19.09 -11.67
N PHE A 293 -27.18 -19.71 -10.52
CA PHE A 293 -28.24 -20.71 -10.38
C PHE A 293 -29.59 -20.11 -10.61
N SER A 294 -29.80 -18.88 -10.13
CA SER A 294 -30.98 -18.07 -10.27
C SER A 294 -30.66 -16.59 -10.15
N SER A 295 -31.64 -15.70 -10.25
CA SER A 295 -31.43 -14.26 -9.96
C SER A 295 -31.09 -13.97 -8.49
N SER A 296 -31.23 -14.96 -7.61
CA SER A 296 -31.01 -14.80 -6.16
C SER A 296 -29.90 -15.72 -5.61
N LEU A 297 -29.29 -16.58 -6.42
CA LEU A 297 -28.21 -17.45 -5.94
C LEU A 297 -27.09 -17.52 -6.98
N THR A 298 -25.92 -17.09 -6.57
CA THR A 298 -24.73 -17.01 -7.42
C THR A 298 -23.54 -17.73 -6.80
N LEU A 299 -22.73 -18.37 -7.63
CA LEU A 299 -21.47 -18.98 -7.27
C LEU A 299 -20.35 -18.24 -7.97
N SER A 300 -19.29 -17.95 -7.24
CA SER A 300 -18.01 -17.48 -7.78
C SER A 300 -16.90 -18.45 -7.41
N ALA A 301 -15.96 -18.62 -8.32
CA ALA A 301 -14.73 -19.36 -8.08
C ALA A 301 -13.56 -18.60 -8.69
N THR A 302 -12.52 -18.37 -7.91
CA THR A 302 -11.30 -17.66 -8.33
C THR A 302 -10.09 -18.53 -8.02
N ALA A 303 -9.27 -18.83 -9.02
CA ALA A 303 -7.96 -19.42 -8.84
C ALA A 303 -6.89 -18.37 -9.19
N TYR A 304 -5.85 -18.27 -8.39
CA TYR A 304 -4.80 -17.27 -8.59
C TYR A 304 -3.41 -17.82 -8.31
N ASN A 305 -2.43 -17.24 -9.00
CA ASN A 305 -1.01 -17.45 -8.79
C ASN A 305 -0.29 -16.11 -9.00
N ASN A 306 0.40 -15.64 -7.98
CA ASN A 306 1.26 -14.47 -8.04
C ASN A 306 2.70 -14.93 -7.78
N GLU A 307 3.63 -14.47 -8.59
CA GLU A 307 5.07 -14.66 -8.39
C GLU A 307 5.71 -13.27 -8.29
N HIS A 308 6.64 -13.12 -7.37
CA HIS A 308 7.32 -11.85 -7.15
C HIS A 308 8.78 -12.09 -6.84
N GLN A 309 9.65 -11.33 -7.51
CA GLN A 309 11.08 -11.33 -7.24
C GLN A 309 11.51 -9.91 -6.93
N ARG A 310 12.46 -9.78 -6.00
CA ARG A 310 13.12 -8.51 -5.75
C ARG A 310 14.58 -8.69 -5.37
N SER A 311 15.39 -7.75 -5.83
CA SER A 311 16.75 -7.54 -5.40
C SER A 311 16.88 -6.10 -4.90
N TRP A 312 17.23 -5.92 -3.62
CA TRP A 312 17.53 -4.60 -3.07
C TRP A 312 18.99 -4.54 -2.65
N PHE A 313 19.80 -3.94 -3.50
CA PHE A 313 21.18 -3.67 -3.21
C PHE A 313 21.30 -2.35 -2.44
N LYS A 314 21.90 -2.35 -1.26
CA LYS A 314 21.95 -1.18 -0.39
C LYS A 314 23.01 -1.24 0.69
N THR A 315 23.44 -0.07 1.16
CA THR A 315 24.33 0.05 2.29
C THR A 315 23.68 -0.33 3.61
N GLU A 316 24.40 -1.09 4.48
CA GLU A 316 23.88 -1.63 5.74
C GLU A 316 24.55 -1.01 6.98
N GLY A 317 25.85 -0.71 6.93
CA GLY A 317 26.58 -0.18 8.07
C GLY A 317 28.09 -0.16 7.87
N ILE A 318 28.81 0.17 8.94
CA ILE A 318 30.25 0.32 8.95
C ILE A 318 30.89 -0.46 10.10
N ASP A 319 32.07 -1.09 9.83
CA ASP A 319 33.04 -1.53 10.79
C ASP A 319 34.22 -0.55 10.72
N PHE A 320 34.43 0.25 11.77
CA PHE A 320 35.33 1.38 11.74
C PHE A 320 36.79 1.03 11.59
N ASP A 321 37.23 -0.14 12.00
CA ASP A 321 38.64 -0.57 11.91
C ASP A 321 38.89 -1.49 10.70
N GLY A 322 37.82 -1.94 10.01
CA GLY A 322 37.93 -2.83 8.86
C GLY A 322 38.52 -4.20 9.18
N SER A 323 38.43 -4.62 10.46
CA SER A 323 39.01 -5.89 10.90
C SER A 323 38.15 -7.10 10.58
N SER A 324 36.88 -6.89 10.28
CA SER A 324 35.88 -7.92 10.02
C SER A 324 35.89 -8.37 8.56
N ASN A 325 35.52 -9.63 8.32
CA ASN A 325 35.20 -10.13 6.99
C ASN A 325 33.67 -10.07 6.72
N ALA A 326 33.24 -10.31 5.49
CA ALA A 326 31.83 -10.20 5.11
C ALA A 326 30.91 -11.22 5.79
N GLN A 327 31.41 -12.30 6.39
CA GLN A 327 30.63 -13.31 7.11
C GLN A 327 30.41 -12.95 8.59
N ASP A 328 31.42 -12.33 9.23
CA ASP A 328 31.43 -11.96 10.65
C ASP A 328 31.72 -10.45 10.75
N PHE A 329 30.79 -9.64 10.19
CA PHE A 329 30.95 -8.20 10.15
C PHE A 329 30.49 -7.56 11.47
N ASP A 330 31.40 -6.83 12.14
CA ASP A 330 31.10 -6.05 13.35
C ASP A 330 30.40 -4.74 12.98
N ARG A 331 29.10 -4.86 12.70
CA ARG A 331 28.28 -3.80 12.12
C ARG A 331 27.88 -2.74 13.13
N THR A 332 28.32 -1.51 12.90
CA THR A 332 27.63 -0.32 13.40
C THR A 332 26.65 0.16 12.34
N SER A 333 25.35 0.25 12.66
CA SER A 333 24.34 0.68 11.70
C SER A 333 24.47 2.16 11.35
N TRP A 334 24.06 2.55 10.14
CA TRP A 334 24.01 3.96 9.75
C TRP A 334 23.03 4.77 10.62
N PHE A 335 22.03 4.15 11.22
CA PHE A 335 21.18 4.79 12.22
C PHE A 335 22.00 5.32 13.39
N ASN A 336 22.88 4.49 13.97
CA ASN A 336 23.73 4.87 15.09
C ASN A 336 24.73 5.96 14.70
N VAL A 337 25.24 5.93 13.46
CA VAL A 337 26.15 6.98 12.95
C VAL A 337 25.43 8.33 12.84
N VAL A 338 24.25 8.35 12.22
CA VAL A 338 23.42 9.57 12.08
C VAL A 338 23.01 10.10 13.45
N GLN A 339 22.58 9.24 14.38
CA GLN A 339 22.20 9.64 15.74
C GLN A 339 23.40 10.21 16.52
N ALA A 340 24.58 9.62 16.40
CA ALA A 340 25.77 10.13 17.07
C ALA A 340 26.15 11.53 16.58
N ILE A 341 26.01 11.81 15.28
CA ILE A 341 26.22 13.14 14.71
C ILE A 341 25.17 14.12 15.23
N ASN A 342 23.89 13.76 15.14
CA ASN A 342 22.78 14.62 15.56
C ASN A 342 22.84 14.98 17.07
N THR A 343 23.25 14.02 17.91
CA THR A 343 23.37 14.21 19.36
C THR A 343 24.71 14.73 19.84
N ASP A 344 25.62 15.10 18.92
CA ASP A 344 27.01 15.54 19.21
C ASP A 344 27.77 14.55 20.10
N SER A 345 27.60 13.25 19.83
CA SER A 345 28.18 12.15 20.62
C SER A 345 29.30 11.44 19.87
N THR A 346 30.28 10.93 20.61
CA THR A 346 31.30 10.05 20.02
C THR A 346 30.75 8.62 19.83
N LEU A 347 31.13 7.96 18.73
CA LEU A 347 30.74 6.58 18.43
C LEU A 347 32.00 5.79 18.06
N ASN A 348 32.29 4.70 18.76
CA ASN A 348 33.50 3.85 18.55
C ASN A 348 34.81 4.64 18.50
N GLY A 349 34.91 5.73 19.29
CA GLY A 349 36.10 6.61 19.34
C GLY A 349 36.19 7.68 18.26
N PHE A 350 35.23 7.72 17.33
CA PHE A 350 35.11 8.77 16.30
C PHE A 350 34.28 9.94 16.80
N THR A 351 34.73 11.14 16.55
CA THR A 351 33.98 12.38 16.84
C THR A 351 32.88 12.60 15.79
N PRO A 352 31.83 13.39 16.08
CA PRO A 352 30.79 13.74 15.10
C PRO A 352 31.34 14.27 13.78
N SER A 353 32.37 15.11 13.82
CA SER A 353 33.03 15.66 12.61
C SER A 353 33.74 14.59 11.77
N GLN A 354 34.28 13.55 12.40
CA GLN A 354 34.91 12.44 11.68
C GLN A 354 33.86 11.52 11.07
N LEU A 355 32.76 11.27 11.80
CA LEU A 355 31.59 10.51 11.29
C LEU A 355 30.97 11.24 10.10
N GLN A 356 30.78 12.54 10.20
CA GLN A 356 30.28 13.39 9.12
C GLN A 356 31.18 13.33 7.88
N ALA A 357 32.49 13.38 8.06
CA ALA A 357 33.45 13.28 6.94
C ALA A 357 33.38 11.92 6.21
N ILE A 358 32.99 10.85 6.90
CA ILE A 358 32.71 9.54 6.27
C ILE A 358 31.42 9.62 5.46
N LEU A 359 30.31 10.15 6.01
CA LEU A 359 29.04 10.29 5.30
C LEU A 359 29.18 11.16 4.04
N ASP A 360 29.92 12.26 4.13
CA ASP A 360 30.17 13.18 3.01
C ASP A 360 31.11 12.63 1.93
N GLY A 361 31.70 11.46 2.16
CA GLY A 361 32.74 10.92 1.27
C GLY A 361 34.04 11.73 1.27
N ALA A 362 34.28 12.56 2.30
CA ALA A 362 35.45 13.39 2.45
C ALA A 362 36.59 12.68 3.17
N SER A 363 36.36 11.53 3.78
CA SER A 363 37.34 10.68 4.45
C SER A 363 37.33 9.29 3.82
N ASP A 364 38.54 8.81 3.47
CA ASP A 364 38.71 7.41 3.10
C ASP A 364 38.47 6.51 4.31
N THR A 365 37.99 5.28 4.07
CA THR A 365 37.76 4.28 5.10
C THR A 365 38.68 3.08 4.92
N PRO A 366 38.97 2.31 5.98
CA PRO A 366 39.76 1.09 5.87
C PRO A 366 39.17 0.10 4.84
N ALA A 367 40.01 -0.76 4.27
CA ALA A 367 39.54 -1.81 3.36
C ALA A 367 38.56 -2.71 4.09
N GLY A 368 37.41 -3.03 3.41
CA GLY A 368 36.35 -3.90 3.95
C GLY A 368 35.47 -3.29 5.05
N SER A 369 35.62 -1.99 5.34
CA SER A 369 34.91 -1.35 6.46
C SER A 369 33.44 -1.02 6.22
N ILE A 370 32.95 -1.00 4.99
CA ILE A 370 31.55 -0.68 4.67
C ILE A 370 30.85 -1.93 4.15
N GLN A 371 29.71 -2.29 4.72
CA GLN A 371 28.94 -3.43 4.26
C GLN A 371 27.76 -3.01 3.39
N LEU A 372 27.65 -3.61 2.20
CA LEU A 372 26.48 -3.55 1.34
C LEU A 372 25.81 -4.93 1.27
N ARG A 373 24.48 -4.92 1.15
CA ARG A 373 23.66 -6.12 1.05
C ARG A 373 22.93 -6.20 -0.27
N SER A 374 23.03 -7.33 -0.96
CA SER A 374 22.07 -7.77 -1.96
C SER A 374 20.95 -8.53 -1.26
N ASN A 375 19.79 -7.85 -1.12
CA ASN A 375 18.65 -8.38 -0.37
C ASN A 375 17.70 -9.09 -1.34
N ASP A 376 18.17 -10.23 -1.88
CA ASP A 376 17.46 -11.00 -2.89
C ASP A 376 16.41 -11.91 -2.27
N ARG A 377 15.20 -11.88 -2.84
CA ARG A 377 14.08 -12.71 -2.42
C ARG A 377 13.21 -13.09 -3.60
N GLU A 378 12.73 -14.32 -3.54
CA GLU A 378 11.69 -14.84 -4.43
C GLU A 378 10.46 -15.18 -3.60
N TYR A 379 9.27 -14.96 -4.17
CA TYR A 379 8.00 -15.21 -3.50
C TYR A 379 7.02 -15.87 -4.46
N TYR A 380 6.12 -16.67 -3.90
CA TYR A 380 4.85 -16.97 -4.56
C TYR A 380 3.68 -16.87 -3.59
N SER A 381 2.50 -16.58 -4.14
CA SER A 381 1.23 -16.51 -3.41
C SER A 381 0.15 -17.08 -4.32
N ARG A 382 -0.46 -18.19 -3.94
CA ARG A 382 -1.42 -18.90 -4.78
C ARG A 382 -2.57 -19.49 -4.01
N GLY A 383 -3.72 -19.67 -4.65
CA GLY A 383 -4.86 -20.22 -3.95
C GLY A 383 -6.11 -20.34 -4.79
N VAL A 384 -7.17 -20.80 -4.12
CA VAL A 384 -8.52 -20.88 -4.67
C VAL A 384 -9.48 -20.23 -3.69
N GLN A 385 -10.38 -19.40 -4.20
CA GLN A 385 -11.49 -18.80 -3.45
C GLN A 385 -12.80 -19.29 -4.05
N LEU A 386 -13.75 -19.67 -3.20
CA LEU A 386 -15.12 -19.99 -3.57
C LEU A 386 -16.05 -19.07 -2.80
N GLY A 387 -16.99 -18.43 -3.49
CA GLY A 387 -18.02 -17.57 -2.92
C GLY A 387 -19.41 -18.06 -3.32
N LEU A 388 -20.35 -18.03 -2.40
CA LEU A 388 -21.75 -18.29 -2.64
C LEU A 388 -22.57 -17.12 -2.09
N ASN A 389 -23.27 -16.39 -2.95
CA ASN A 389 -24.11 -15.28 -2.57
C ASN A 389 -25.58 -15.64 -2.76
N TRP A 390 -26.38 -15.35 -1.74
CA TRP A 390 -27.83 -15.57 -1.77
C TRP A 390 -28.58 -14.33 -1.33
N ASP A 391 -29.42 -13.82 -2.24
CA ASP A 391 -30.39 -12.75 -1.99
C ASP A 391 -31.79 -13.33 -1.85
N GLY A 392 -32.45 -13.09 -0.73
CA GLY A 392 -33.75 -13.68 -0.50
C GLY A 392 -34.58 -13.01 0.57
N VAL A 393 -35.83 -13.45 0.69
CA VAL A 393 -36.78 -12.96 1.68
C VAL A 393 -37.22 -14.13 2.58
N ILE A 394 -37.07 -13.94 3.90
CA ILE A 394 -37.53 -14.87 4.92
C ILE A 394 -38.57 -14.15 5.78
N GLY A 395 -39.83 -14.51 5.67
CA GLY A 395 -40.90 -13.80 6.38
C GLY A 395 -41.01 -12.33 5.93
N ASN A 396 -40.69 -11.40 6.84
CA ASN A 396 -40.70 -9.94 6.61
C ASN A 396 -39.32 -9.34 6.49
N THR A 397 -38.25 -10.16 6.41
CA THR A 397 -36.85 -9.70 6.35
C THR A 397 -36.27 -10.03 4.99
N THR A 398 -35.49 -9.11 4.46
CA THR A 398 -34.63 -9.34 3.29
C THR A 398 -33.22 -9.71 3.78
N HIS A 399 -32.63 -10.68 3.11
CA HIS A 399 -31.33 -11.22 3.44
C HIS A 399 -30.40 -11.14 2.22
N ASN A 400 -29.18 -10.69 2.43
CA ASN A 400 -28.08 -10.86 1.51
C ASN A 400 -27.02 -11.68 2.26
N VAL A 401 -26.88 -12.96 1.89
CA VAL A 401 -25.96 -13.89 2.56
C VAL A 401 -24.77 -14.15 1.67
N GLU A 402 -23.59 -13.88 2.19
CA GLU A 402 -22.32 -14.24 1.60
C GLU A 402 -21.67 -15.37 2.41
N PHE A 403 -21.29 -16.44 1.72
CA PHE A 403 -20.46 -17.51 2.27
C PHE A 403 -19.22 -17.65 1.42
N GLY A 404 -18.03 -17.70 2.03
CA GLY A 404 -16.78 -17.81 1.32
C GLY A 404 -15.80 -18.78 1.95
N ILE A 405 -14.98 -19.40 1.10
CA ILE A 405 -13.85 -20.25 1.48
C ILE A 405 -12.65 -19.81 0.66
N ARG A 406 -11.49 -19.65 1.32
CA ARG A 406 -10.19 -19.46 0.69
C ARG A 406 -9.24 -20.56 1.16
N ILE A 407 -8.58 -21.22 0.20
CA ILE A 407 -7.45 -22.12 0.44
C ILE A 407 -6.25 -21.44 -0.18
N HIS A 408 -5.23 -21.16 0.63
CA HIS A 408 -4.09 -20.32 0.27
C HIS A 408 -2.77 -20.97 0.65
N GLN A 409 -1.76 -20.73 -0.15
CA GLN A 409 -0.37 -21.09 0.14
C GLN A 409 0.54 -19.95 -0.32
N ASP A 410 1.50 -19.57 0.51
CA ASP A 410 2.56 -18.63 0.14
C ASP A 410 3.94 -19.04 0.64
N GLU A 411 4.97 -18.45 0.02
CA GLU A 411 6.37 -18.70 0.35
C GLU A 411 7.21 -17.45 0.12
N GLU A 412 8.17 -17.23 1.02
CA GLU A 412 9.31 -16.34 0.82
C GLU A 412 10.59 -17.17 0.83
N ASP A 413 11.38 -17.12 -0.25
CA ASP A 413 12.74 -17.65 -0.32
C ASP A 413 13.75 -16.50 -0.25
N ARG A 414 14.65 -16.54 0.74
CA ARG A 414 15.76 -15.58 0.90
C ARG A 414 17.09 -16.26 0.64
N LEU A 415 17.85 -15.69 -0.29
CA LEU A 415 19.24 -16.08 -0.52
C LEU A 415 20.08 -14.82 -0.73
N GLN A 416 20.49 -14.22 0.36
CA GLN A 416 21.04 -12.86 0.43
C GLN A 416 22.56 -12.86 0.59
N LEU A 417 23.20 -11.78 0.12
CA LEU A 417 24.65 -11.63 0.14
C LEU A 417 25.05 -10.29 0.77
N ASN A 418 25.87 -10.34 1.82
CA ASN A 418 26.63 -9.20 2.29
C ASN A 418 28.03 -9.21 1.65
N SER A 419 28.46 -8.05 1.19
CA SER A 419 29.79 -7.81 0.62
C SER A 419 30.42 -6.59 1.29
N ASN A 420 31.73 -6.61 1.48
CA ASN A 420 32.43 -5.51 2.12
C ASN A 420 33.15 -4.64 1.10
N TYR A 421 33.10 -3.35 1.34
CA TYR A 421 33.66 -2.28 0.52
C TYR A 421 34.53 -1.35 1.36
N SER A 422 35.35 -0.59 0.70
CA SER A 422 36.01 0.64 1.25
C SER A 422 35.48 1.86 0.50
N GLN A 423 35.50 3.00 1.15
CA GLN A 423 35.32 4.31 0.53
C GLN A 423 36.67 4.93 0.24
N ILE A 424 36.93 5.23 -1.03
CA ILE A 424 38.17 5.86 -1.49
C ILE A 424 37.82 7.08 -2.34
N ASP A 425 38.23 8.27 -1.94
CA ASP A 425 37.87 9.54 -2.60
C ASP A 425 36.34 9.67 -2.83
N GLY A 426 35.57 9.20 -1.84
CA GLY A 426 34.13 9.22 -1.84
C GLY A 426 33.42 8.12 -2.68
N ALA A 427 34.16 7.30 -3.43
CA ALA A 427 33.61 6.20 -4.21
C ALA A 427 33.77 4.86 -3.46
N LEU A 428 32.77 3.97 -3.61
CA LEU A 428 32.79 2.63 -3.04
C LEU A 428 33.59 1.65 -3.93
N ALA A 429 34.52 0.93 -3.33
CA ALA A 429 35.32 -0.10 -3.98
C ALA A 429 35.10 -1.44 -3.26
N LEU A 430 34.80 -2.50 -4.02
CA LEU A 430 34.60 -3.85 -3.50
C LEU A 430 35.93 -4.44 -3.01
N ASP A 431 35.95 -4.90 -1.76
CA ASP A 431 37.13 -5.55 -1.13
C ASP A 431 36.88 -7.06 -0.90
N ASP A 432 35.70 -7.45 -0.40
CA ASP A 432 35.32 -8.85 -0.13
C ASP A 432 33.88 -9.09 -0.56
N LEU A 433 33.69 -10.01 -1.51
CA LEU A 433 32.37 -10.35 -2.02
C LEU A 433 31.52 -11.10 -0.99
N GLY A 434 32.12 -11.77 -0.02
CA GLY A 434 31.41 -12.63 0.92
C GLY A 434 30.96 -13.97 0.30
N ILE A 435 30.24 -14.75 1.11
CA ILE A 435 29.68 -16.05 0.71
C ILE A 435 28.17 -15.92 0.61
N LEU A 436 27.59 -16.32 -0.50
CA LEU A 436 26.13 -16.28 -0.72
C LEU A 436 25.37 -16.95 0.43
N GLY A 437 24.34 -16.30 0.95
CA GLY A 437 23.57 -16.74 2.10
C GLY A 437 24.00 -16.11 3.45
N ASN A 438 25.17 -15.43 3.54
CA ASN A 438 25.67 -14.84 4.77
C ASN A 438 24.78 -13.73 5.35
N ALA A 439 23.92 -13.13 4.52
CA ALA A 439 22.94 -12.12 4.94
C ALA A 439 21.54 -12.69 5.19
N GLY A 440 21.33 -13.97 4.87
CA GLY A 440 20.07 -14.68 5.04
C GLY A 440 19.93 -15.80 4.01
N ASN A 441 19.74 -17.01 4.51
CA ASN A 441 19.54 -18.21 3.71
C ASN A 441 18.41 -19.03 4.36
N ARG A 442 17.17 -18.75 3.93
CA ARG A 442 15.98 -19.35 4.55
C ARG A 442 14.79 -19.37 3.61
N VAL A 443 13.89 -20.31 3.87
CA VAL A 443 12.57 -20.40 3.26
C VAL A 443 11.52 -20.26 4.35
N GLN A 444 10.53 -19.39 4.15
CA GLN A 444 9.34 -19.26 4.98
C GLN A 444 8.11 -19.62 4.15
N LYS A 445 7.22 -20.43 4.69
CA LYS A 445 5.98 -20.89 4.05
C LYS A 445 4.80 -20.71 4.98
N ALA A 446 3.63 -20.50 4.37
CA ALA A 446 2.36 -20.61 5.05
C ALA A 446 1.35 -21.38 4.20
N ASP A 447 0.57 -22.23 4.88
CA ASP A 447 -0.63 -22.87 4.36
C ASP A 447 -1.81 -22.36 5.20
N ALA A 448 -2.86 -21.84 4.54
CA ALA A 448 -3.98 -21.22 5.24
C ALA A 448 -5.34 -21.62 4.65
N ILE A 449 -6.31 -21.83 5.55
CA ILE A 449 -7.71 -22.00 5.19
C ILE A 449 -8.52 -20.93 5.92
N ALA A 450 -9.25 -20.11 5.15
CA ALA A 450 -10.16 -19.11 5.68
C ALA A 450 -11.59 -19.45 5.26
N ILE A 451 -12.52 -19.37 6.21
CA ILE A 451 -13.97 -19.57 5.95
C ILE A 451 -14.72 -18.40 6.56
N HIS A 452 -15.64 -17.81 5.83
CA HIS A 452 -16.50 -16.77 6.38
C HIS A 452 -17.96 -16.95 5.99
N ILE A 453 -18.83 -16.39 6.81
CA ILE A 453 -20.24 -16.17 6.54
C ILE A 453 -20.62 -14.78 7.02
N HIS A 454 -21.34 -14.05 6.18
CA HIS A 454 -21.86 -12.74 6.47
C HIS A 454 -23.31 -12.66 5.99
N ASN A 455 -24.16 -11.89 6.67
CA ASN A 455 -25.56 -11.75 6.26
C ASN A 455 -26.09 -10.36 6.59
N ASP A 456 -26.42 -9.58 5.57
CA ASP A 456 -27.16 -8.31 5.74
C ASP A 456 -28.64 -8.58 5.85
N ILE A 457 -29.18 -8.42 7.06
CA ILE A 457 -30.59 -8.63 7.39
C ILE A 457 -31.31 -7.28 7.44
N GLN A 458 -32.18 -7.04 6.50
CA GLN A 458 -33.02 -5.82 6.49
C GLN A 458 -34.41 -6.09 7.09
N VAL A 459 -34.76 -5.32 8.12
CA VAL A 459 -36.04 -5.38 8.79
C VAL A 459 -36.57 -3.97 9.10
N GLY A 460 -37.53 -3.49 8.32
CA GLY A 460 -37.99 -2.11 8.43
C GLY A 460 -36.88 -1.09 8.16
N ARG A 461 -36.50 -0.32 9.18
CA ARG A 461 -35.45 0.70 9.11
C ARG A 461 -34.09 0.21 9.60
N TRP A 462 -33.95 -1.06 9.95
CA TRP A 462 -32.74 -1.66 10.46
C TRP A 462 -32.07 -2.52 9.39
N THR A 463 -30.76 -2.39 9.29
CA THR A 463 -29.88 -3.39 8.68
C THR A 463 -29.01 -3.94 9.79
N ILE A 464 -29.03 -5.26 9.98
CA ILE A 464 -28.28 -5.98 11.01
C ILE A 464 -27.37 -6.96 10.27
N SER A 465 -26.06 -6.83 10.46
CA SER A 465 -25.03 -7.52 9.67
C SER A 465 -24.14 -8.38 10.57
N PRO A 466 -24.64 -9.57 11.02
CA PRO A 466 -23.80 -10.55 11.70
C PRO A 466 -22.81 -11.19 10.71
N GLY A 467 -21.58 -11.36 11.16
CA GLY A 467 -20.53 -12.04 10.42
C GLY A 467 -19.69 -12.93 11.32
N LEU A 468 -19.13 -13.97 10.74
CA LEU A 468 -18.17 -14.85 11.39
C LEU A 468 -17.12 -15.29 10.40
N ARG A 469 -15.84 -15.17 10.79
CA ARG A 469 -14.71 -15.68 10.06
C ARG A 469 -13.91 -16.67 10.90
N TYR A 470 -13.40 -17.69 10.27
CA TYR A 470 -12.46 -18.66 10.83
C TYR A 470 -11.19 -18.68 9.98
N GLU A 471 -10.05 -18.65 10.63
CA GLU A 471 -8.73 -18.82 10.00
C GLU A 471 -8.01 -20.01 10.66
N ASP A 472 -7.39 -20.83 9.83
CA ASP A 472 -6.50 -21.93 10.22
C ASP A 472 -5.21 -21.78 9.41
N ILE A 473 -4.10 -21.49 10.10
CA ILE A 473 -2.84 -21.07 9.49
C ILE A 473 -1.71 -21.92 10.04
N GLU A 474 -0.96 -22.57 9.15
CA GLU A 474 0.27 -23.27 9.47
C GLU A 474 1.45 -22.52 8.87
N GLN A 475 2.43 -22.14 9.68
CA GLN A 475 3.63 -21.41 9.24
C GLN A 475 4.88 -22.22 9.55
N LYS A 476 5.85 -22.19 8.62
CA LYS A 476 7.11 -22.88 8.74
C LYS A 476 8.26 -22.04 8.24
N ARG A 477 9.37 -21.96 9.00
CA ARG A 477 10.65 -21.41 8.56
C ARG A 477 11.74 -22.46 8.59
N THR A 478 12.44 -22.63 7.46
CA THR A 478 13.64 -23.48 7.36
C THR A 478 14.85 -22.61 7.08
N ARG A 479 15.90 -22.72 7.89
CA ARG A 479 17.17 -22.02 7.68
C ARG A 479 18.22 -22.98 7.13
N TYR A 480 19.07 -22.43 6.31
CA TYR A 480 20.20 -23.16 5.70
C TYR A 480 21.52 -22.52 6.11
N ARG A 481 22.62 -23.26 5.96
CA ARG A 481 23.98 -22.73 6.11
C ARG A 481 24.35 -21.94 4.84
N ASP A 482 25.32 -21.05 4.99
CA ASP A 482 25.81 -20.25 3.87
C ASP A 482 26.33 -21.13 2.73
N GLY A 483 26.32 -20.58 1.53
CA GLY A 483 26.71 -21.22 0.30
C GLY A 483 25.54 -21.73 -0.52
N GLU A 484 25.76 -21.88 -1.84
CA GLU A 484 24.77 -22.33 -2.81
C GLU A 484 24.17 -23.72 -2.53
N ALA A 485 24.93 -24.58 -1.85
CA ALA A 485 24.50 -25.93 -1.49
C ALA A 485 23.30 -25.98 -0.54
N ARG A 486 22.99 -24.86 0.16
CA ARG A 486 21.85 -24.71 1.08
C ARG A 486 21.70 -25.91 2.02
N SER A 487 22.78 -26.31 2.68
CA SER A 487 22.70 -27.42 3.65
C SER A 487 21.84 -27.01 4.85
N PHE A 488 20.92 -27.90 5.24
CA PHE A 488 19.98 -27.67 6.35
C PHE A 488 20.69 -27.23 7.64
N ARG A 489 20.14 -26.22 8.30
CA ARG A 489 20.61 -25.74 9.60
C ARG A 489 19.60 -26.06 10.71
N ASP A 490 18.40 -25.51 10.62
CA ASP A 490 17.29 -25.70 11.57
C ASP A 490 15.95 -25.36 10.92
N SER A 491 14.85 -25.73 11.59
CA SER A 491 13.50 -25.30 11.21
C SER A 491 12.65 -25.03 12.47
N ARG A 492 11.68 -24.14 12.31
CA ARG A 492 10.64 -23.86 13.31
C ARG A 492 9.27 -23.79 12.64
N GLU A 493 8.23 -24.07 13.39
CA GLU A 493 6.84 -24.09 12.94
C GLU A 493 5.97 -23.39 13.98
N ASN A 494 4.90 -22.76 13.51
CA ASN A 494 3.84 -22.19 14.34
C ASN A 494 2.50 -22.47 13.66
N SER A 495 1.43 -22.58 14.45
CA SER A 495 0.07 -22.77 13.95
C SER A 495 -0.91 -21.91 14.75
N THR A 496 -1.87 -21.33 14.04
CA THR A 496 -2.87 -20.42 14.64
C THR A 496 -4.24 -20.79 14.14
N GLN A 497 -5.20 -20.88 15.07
CA GLN A 497 -6.62 -21.08 14.75
C GLN A 497 -7.44 -20.03 15.48
N VAL A 498 -8.21 -19.24 14.74
CA VAL A 498 -8.94 -18.12 15.33
C VAL A 498 -10.36 -18.01 14.77
N PHE A 499 -11.32 -17.69 15.67
CA PHE A 499 -12.68 -17.31 15.34
C PHE A 499 -12.86 -15.81 15.53
N LEU A 500 -13.36 -15.15 14.50
CA LEU A 500 -13.52 -13.70 14.41
C LEU A 500 -14.99 -13.36 14.22
N PRO A 501 -15.76 -13.18 15.30
CA PRO A 501 -17.14 -12.72 15.22
C PRO A 501 -17.20 -11.22 14.97
N GLY A 502 -18.26 -10.77 14.27
CA GLY A 502 -18.55 -9.36 14.08
C GLY A 502 -20.05 -9.11 13.94
N LEU A 503 -20.47 -7.93 14.35
CA LEU A 503 -21.85 -7.46 14.24
C LEU A 503 -21.84 -5.98 13.88
N GLY A 504 -22.39 -5.64 12.72
CA GLY A 504 -22.74 -4.30 12.32
C GLY A 504 -24.23 -4.03 12.44
N VAL A 505 -24.61 -2.81 12.75
CA VAL A 505 -26.01 -2.35 12.79
C VAL A 505 -26.09 -0.96 12.15
N LEU A 506 -27.00 -0.81 11.20
CA LEU A 506 -27.37 0.47 10.62
C LEU A 506 -28.85 0.72 10.87
N TYR A 507 -29.19 1.90 11.39
CA TYR A 507 -30.56 2.35 11.61
C TYR A 507 -30.88 3.58 10.76
N GLN A 508 -31.78 3.45 9.81
CA GLN A 508 -32.25 4.54 8.97
C GLN A 508 -33.28 5.39 9.72
N VAL A 509 -32.85 6.54 10.26
CA VAL A 509 -33.71 7.45 11.01
C VAL A 509 -34.76 8.07 10.07
N ASN A 510 -34.30 8.53 8.90
CA ASN A 510 -35.09 9.05 7.79
C ASN A 510 -34.29 8.90 6.49
N ASP A 511 -34.77 9.44 5.38
CA ASP A 511 -34.11 9.31 4.07
C ASP A 511 -32.74 10.01 4.00
N GLU A 512 -32.45 10.93 4.93
CA GLU A 512 -31.22 11.72 4.97
C GLU A 512 -30.22 11.26 6.03
N LEU A 513 -30.70 10.62 7.12
CA LEU A 513 -29.88 10.32 8.30
C LEU A 513 -29.92 8.83 8.64
N SER A 514 -28.76 8.22 8.75
CA SER A 514 -28.56 6.90 9.33
C SER A 514 -27.57 6.92 10.49
N LEU A 515 -27.81 6.04 11.47
CA LEU A 515 -26.91 5.77 12.59
C LEU A 515 -26.25 4.42 12.37
N ILE A 516 -24.98 4.31 12.74
CA ILE A 516 -24.18 3.11 12.61
C ILE A 516 -23.62 2.74 13.98
N ALA A 517 -23.61 1.45 14.31
CA ALA A 517 -22.88 0.91 15.44
C ALA A 517 -22.34 -0.46 15.08
N GLY A 518 -21.18 -0.81 15.62
CA GLY A 518 -20.57 -2.10 15.35
C GLY A 518 -19.55 -2.55 16.36
N ALA A 519 -19.32 -3.86 16.39
CA ALA A 519 -18.24 -4.47 17.13
C ALA A 519 -17.73 -5.70 16.39
N HIS A 520 -16.41 -5.92 16.36
CA HIS A 520 -15.83 -7.13 15.80
C HIS A 520 -14.51 -7.47 16.47
N LYS A 521 -14.19 -8.77 16.51
CA LYS A 521 -12.84 -9.22 16.86
C LYS A 521 -11.97 -9.13 15.62
N GLY A 522 -10.92 -8.33 15.70
CA GLY A 522 -9.86 -8.24 14.70
C GLY A 522 -8.68 -9.14 15.04
N PHE A 523 -7.86 -9.41 14.05
CA PHE A 523 -6.77 -10.37 14.13
C PHE A 523 -5.63 -9.98 13.18
N THR A 524 -4.40 -10.27 13.62
CA THR A 524 -3.18 -10.28 12.83
C THR A 524 -2.45 -11.59 13.09
N ALA A 525 -2.11 -12.32 12.04
CA ALA A 525 -1.39 -13.58 12.15
C ALA A 525 -0.01 -13.37 12.81
N PRO A 526 0.39 -14.19 13.80
CA PRO A 526 1.75 -14.18 14.32
C PRO A 526 2.72 -14.61 13.21
N SER A 527 4.00 -14.27 13.38
CA SER A 527 5.05 -14.83 12.52
C SER A 527 5.33 -16.30 12.90
N ASN A 528 6.26 -16.92 12.19
CA ASN A 528 6.74 -18.27 12.53
C ASN A 528 7.59 -18.32 13.81
N SER A 529 7.60 -17.27 14.67
CA SER A 529 8.36 -17.21 15.92
C SER A 529 7.67 -18.08 17.00
N PRO A 530 8.35 -19.09 17.58
CA PRO A 530 7.74 -19.93 18.60
C PRO A 530 7.40 -19.14 19.86
N GLY A 531 6.20 -19.39 20.42
CA GLY A 531 5.74 -18.74 21.65
C GLY A 531 5.29 -17.29 21.47
N VAL A 532 5.12 -16.86 20.23
CA VAL A 532 4.47 -15.58 19.89
C VAL A 532 3.02 -15.88 19.56
N ASP A 533 2.13 -15.26 20.32
CA ASP A 533 0.69 -15.37 20.14
C ASP A 533 0.21 -14.44 19.02
N GLU A 534 -0.99 -14.63 18.54
CA GLU A 534 -1.62 -13.73 17.57
C GLU A 534 -1.90 -12.36 18.20
N GLU A 535 -1.79 -11.31 17.38
CA GLU A 535 -2.33 -10.00 17.74
C GLU A 535 -3.85 -10.04 17.57
N THR A 536 -4.59 -9.69 18.61
CA THR A 536 -6.04 -9.57 18.57
C THR A 536 -6.51 -8.26 19.19
N ALA A 537 -7.61 -7.72 18.65
CA ALA A 537 -8.27 -6.56 19.23
C ALA A 537 -9.78 -6.68 19.13
N ILE A 538 -10.50 -6.15 20.11
CA ILE A 538 -11.93 -5.90 20.00
C ILE A 538 -12.12 -4.47 19.51
N ASN A 539 -12.67 -4.35 18.32
CA ASN A 539 -12.92 -3.06 17.68
C ASN A 539 -14.38 -2.68 17.83
N TYR A 540 -14.62 -1.46 18.28
CA TYR A 540 -15.94 -0.85 18.41
C TYR A 540 -16.03 0.37 17.52
N GLU A 541 -17.21 0.61 16.92
CA GLU A 541 -17.49 1.85 16.19
C GLU A 541 -18.90 2.33 16.44
N LEU A 542 -19.09 3.65 16.44
CA LEU A 542 -20.37 4.32 16.57
C LEU A 542 -20.33 5.60 15.74
N GLY A 543 -21.37 5.85 14.95
CA GLY A 543 -21.41 7.06 14.14
C GLY A 543 -22.73 7.33 13.45
N PHE A 544 -22.69 8.31 12.54
CA PHE A 544 -23.83 8.64 11.70
C PHE A 544 -23.38 9.01 10.29
N ARG A 545 -24.29 8.82 9.35
CA ARG A 545 -24.22 9.32 7.97
C ARG A 545 -25.39 10.23 7.70
N TYR A 546 -25.11 11.43 7.18
CA TYR A 546 -26.12 12.40 6.78
C TYR A 546 -25.92 12.76 5.30
N GLN A 547 -27.02 12.79 4.54
CA GLN A 547 -27.01 13.23 3.15
C GLN A 547 -28.27 14.03 2.87
N SER A 548 -28.12 15.28 2.44
CA SER A 548 -29.23 16.12 1.99
C SER A 548 -28.78 16.98 0.81
N GLY A 549 -29.39 16.75 -0.35
CA GLY A 549 -28.98 17.38 -1.59
C GLY A 549 -27.53 17.10 -1.94
N ALA A 550 -26.74 18.17 -2.07
CA ALA A 550 -25.31 18.09 -2.40
C ALA A 550 -24.40 17.90 -1.16
N LEU A 551 -24.94 17.96 0.07
CA LEU A 551 -24.18 17.79 1.30
C LEU A 551 -24.18 16.30 1.70
N SER A 552 -22.99 15.76 1.94
CA SER A 552 -22.78 14.45 2.56
C SER A 552 -21.83 14.60 3.73
N THR A 553 -22.17 13.98 4.86
CA THR A 553 -21.33 13.98 6.07
C THR A 553 -21.35 12.59 6.69
N GLU A 554 -20.18 12.12 7.09
CA GLU A 554 -20.00 10.92 7.90
C GLU A 554 -19.13 11.27 9.11
N LEU A 555 -19.56 10.88 10.31
CA LEU A 555 -18.76 10.95 11.53
C LEU A 555 -18.81 9.61 12.23
N ILE A 556 -17.63 9.04 12.50
CA ILE A 556 -17.47 7.75 13.18
C ILE A 556 -16.45 7.89 14.29
N GLY A 557 -16.84 7.57 15.53
CA GLY A 557 -15.93 7.30 16.62
C GLY A 557 -15.58 5.82 16.66
N PHE A 558 -14.34 5.50 16.97
CA PHE A 558 -13.89 4.11 17.08
C PHE A 558 -12.99 3.90 18.30
N LEU A 559 -12.94 2.65 18.75
CA LEU A 559 -12.07 2.17 19.81
C LEU A 559 -11.58 0.76 19.47
N SER A 560 -10.27 0.55 19.50
CA SER A 560 -9.62 -0.76 19.36
C SER A 560 -8.88 -1.08 20.65
N ASP A 561 -9.32 -2.14 21.33
CA ASP A 561 -8.77 -2.67 22.59
C ASP A 561 -7.94 -3.91 22.26
N TYR A 562 -6.61 -3.76 22.28
CA TYR A 562 -5.65 -4.79 21.90
C TYR A 562 -5.32 -5.66 23.11
N ASP A 563 -5.48 -6.98 22.97
CA ASP A 563 -5.05 -7.97 23.96
C ASP A 563 -3.53 -8.24 23.84
N ASN A 564 -3.00 -8.27 22.61
CA ASN A 564 -1.58 -8.40 22.33
C ASN A 564 -1.23 -7.61 21.05
N ILE A 565 -0.34 -6.62 21.15
CA ILE A 565 0.24 -5.94 19.99
C ILE A 565 1.55 -6.63 19.60
N LEU A 566 1.73 -6.90 18.31
CA LEU A 566 2.93 -7.60 17.85
C LEU A 566 4.02 -6.61 17.40
N GLY A 567 5.22 -6.77 17.93
CA GLY A 567 6.44 -6.25 17.36
C GLY A 567 7.08 -7.25 16.41
N GLU A 568 7.56 -6.82 15.28
CA GLU A 568 8.32 -7.65 14.33
C GLU A 568 9.59 -6.94 13.90
N CYS A 569 10.70 -7.66 13.96
CA CYS A 569 11.98 -7.15 13.49
C CYS A 569 12.06 -7.09 11.98
N THR A 570 12.22 -5.90 11.45
CA THR A 570 12.35 -5.67 10.01
C THR A 570 13.60 -4.83 9.69
N ALA A 571 14.07 -4.90 8.45
CA ALA A 571 15.21 -4.07 8.01
C ALA A 571 14.83 -2.59 7.89
N SER A 572 13.55 -2.29 7.66
CA SER A 572 13.03 -0.93 7.50
C SER A 572 12.80 -0.20 8.83
N SER A 573 12.75 -0.90 9.95
CA SER A 573 12.69 -0.28 11.28
C SER A 573 14.02 0.30 11.78
N GLY A 574 15.13 0.05 11.06
CA GLY A 574 16.45 0.53 11.45
C GLY A 574 17.07 -0.17 12.66
N SER A 575 16.46 -1.27 13.14
CA SER A 575 16.90 -2.01 14.33
C SER A 575 17.99 -3.03 14.01
N ASP A 576 18.75 -3.43 15.04
CA ASP A 576 19.84 -4.42 14.95
C ASP A 576 19.39 -5.85 15.27
N CYS A 577 18.10 -6.08 15.42
CA CYS A 577 17.49 -7.36 15.73
C CYS A 577 17.53 -8.38 14.58
N VAL A 578 17.15 -9.64 14.87
CA VAL A 578 17.09 -10.70 13.85
C VAL A 578 15.86 -10.53 12.98
N ILE A 579 16.03 -10.09 11.75
CA ILE A 579 14.94 -9.82 10.80
C ILE A 579 13.99 -11.01 10.67
N GLY A 580 12.69 -10.76 10.92
CA GLY A 580 11.59 -11.71 10.87
C GLY A 580 11.41 -12.50 12.16
N ASP A 581 12.01 -12.08 13.27
CA ASP A 581 11.61 -12.51 14.60
C ASP A 581 10.55 -11.52 15.13
N ALA A 582 9.49 -12.07 15.70
CA ALA A 582 8.42 -11.33 16.33
C ALA A 582 8.41 -11.55 17.84
N PHE A 583 7.79 -10.66 18.56
CA PHE A 583 7.60 -10.73 20.01
C PHE A 583 6.23 -10.16 20.40
N ASN A 584 5.72 -10.61 21.54
CA ASN A 584 4.50 -10.10 22.15
C ASN A 584 4.77 -8.73 22.78
N GLY A 585 4.01 -7.71 22.39
CA GLY A 585 4.13 -6.35 22.90
C GLY A 585 3.05 -5.98 23.93
N ASP A 586 2.28 -6.98 24.41
CA ASP A 586 1.24 -6.80 25.43
C ASP A 586 0.08 -5.87 24.99
N ALA A 587 -0.67 -5.29 25.92
CA ALA A 587 -1.89 -4.55 25.66
C ALA A 587 -1.65 -3.11 25.15
N ALA A 588 -2.52 -2.64 24.28
CA ALA A 588 -2.55 -1.26 23.79
C ALA A 588 -4.00 -0.84 23.51
N THR A 589 -4.27 0.45 23.62
CA THR A 589 -5.57 1.05 23.30
C THR A 589 -5.43 2.09 22.21
N VAL A 590 -6.28 2.00 21.18
CA VAL A 590 -6.37 3.01 20.11
C VAL A 590 -7.80 3.53 20.04
N ALA A 591 -7.98 4.84 20.18
CA ALA A 591 -9.28 5.50 20.08
C ALA A 591 -9.22 6.70 19.12
N GLY A 592 -10.31 6.99 18.42
CA GLY A 592 -10.30 8.13 17.53
C GLY A 592 -11.68 8.49 16.97
N ALA A 593 -11.66 9.53 16.13
CA ALA A 593 -12.83 10.04 15.41
C ALA A 593 -12.46 10.32 13.94
N GLU A 594 -13.32 9.89 13.05
CA GLU A 594 -13.20 10.03 11.59
C GLU A 594 -14.33 10.93 11.09
N LEU A 595 -14.01 12.02 10.40
CA LEU A 595 -14.99 12.92 9.81
C LEU A 595 -14.75 13.03 8.29
N LEU A 596 -15.78 12.78 7.52
CA LEU A 596 -15.81 13.04 6.08
C LEU A 596 -16.96 13.98 5.75
N ILE A 597 -16.65 15.10 5.10
CA ILE A 597 -17.64 16.05 4.58
C ILE A 597 -17.41 16.23 3.10
N SER A 598 -18.46 16.21 2.31
CA SER A 598 -18.44 16.65 0.91
C SER A 598 -19.68 17.46 0.58
N ALA A 599 -19.51 18.54 -0.17
CA ALA A 599 -20.62 19.37 -0.61
C ALA A 599 -20.31 20.02 -1.96
N ASP A 600 -21.34 20.44 -2.69
CA ASP A 600 -21.24 21.40 -3.78
C ASP A 600 -21.89 22.71 -3.38
N LEU A 601 -21.09 23.76 -3.24
CA LEU A 601 -21.53 25.07 -2.73
C LEU A 601 -22.29 25.91 -3.77
N ALA A 602 -22.29 25.52 -5.05
CA ALA A 602 -22.89 26.29 -6.14
C ALA A 602 -23.75 25.46 -7.10
N SER A 603 -24.33 24.37 -6.64
CA SER A 603 -25.09 23.38 -7.43
C SER A 603 -26.32 23.92 -8.18
N SER A 604 -26.65 25.19 -8.05
CA SER A 604 -27.81 25.83 -8.73
C SER A 604 -27.44 26.72 -9.92
N SER A 605 -26.16 26.80 -10.29
CA SER A 605 -25.62 27.63 -11.38
C SER A 605 -24.89 26.78 -12.42
N ASP A 606 -24.42 27.42 -13.51
CA ASP A 606 -23.52 26.77 -14.48
C ASP A 606 -22.10 26.52 -13.92
N VAL A 607 -21.93 26.71 -12.61
CA VAL A 607 -20.67 26.54 -11.88
C VAL A 607 -20.92 25.56 -10.75
N ASN A 608 -20.04 24.56 -10.61
CA ASN A 608 -19.94 23.72 -9.42
C ASN A 608 -18.73 24.17 -8.60
N ILE A 609 -18.89 24.15 -7.30
CA ILE A 609 -17.80 24.41 -6.32
C ILE A 609 -17.79 23.21 -5.35
N PRO A 610 -17.25 22.05 -5.79
CA PRO A 610 -17.13 20.90 -4.91
C PRO A 610 -16.10 21.20 -3.81
N VAL A 611 -16.49 20.88 -2.59
CA VAL A 611 -15.62 20.97 -1.40
C VAL A 611 -15.62 19.63 -0.70
N SER A 612 -14.49 19.22 -0.15
CA SER A 612 -14.38 18.02 0.69
C SER A 612 -13.41 18.26 1.83
N LEU A 613 -13.67 17.59 2.96
CA LEU A 613 -12.81 17.50 4.12
C LEU A 613 -12.81 16.06 4.62
N SER A 614 -11.63 15.47 4.69
CA SER A 614 -11.34 14.24 5.42
C SER A 614 -10.52 14.65 6.65
N TYR A 615 -10.97 14.30 7.86
CA TYR A 615 -10.28 14.59 9.10
C TYR A 615 -10.25 13.36 9.99
N THR A 616 -9.11 13.10 10.60
CA THR A 616 -8.93 12.05 11.58
C THR A 616 -8.30 12.64 12.83
N TYR A 617 -8.90 12.33 13.97
CA TYR A 617 -8.25 12.39 15.28
C TYR A 617 -8.02 10.96 15.75
N ILE A 618 -6.82 10.64 16.20
CA ILE A 618 -6.48 9.31 16.68
C ILE A 618 -5.46 9.44 17.82
N ASN A 619 -5.71 8.72 18.91
CA ASN A 619 -4.77 8.56 20.00
C ASN A 619 -4.56 7.05 20.19
N GLY A 620 -3.30 6.61 20.25
CA GLY A 620 -2.91 5.22 20.47
C GLY A 620 -1.79 5.16 21.50
N GLU A 621 -2.02 4.39 22.57
CA GLU A 621 -1.10 4.28 23.71
C GLU A 621 -0.87 2.82 24.09
N PHE A 622 0.34 2.52 24.57
CA PHE A 622 0.63 1.25 25.24
C PHE A 622 0.02 1.26 26.63
N ASP A 623 -0.66 0.17 27.02
CA ASP A 623 -1.28 0.06 28.36
C ASP A 623 -0.32 -0.54 29.39
N THR A 624 0.82 -1.06 28.96
CA THR A 624 1.79 -1.77 29.80
C THR A 624 3.22 -1.34 29.52
N ASP A 625 4.10 -1.51 30.52
CA ASP A 625 5.54 -1.33 30.35
C ASP A 625 6.11 -2.50 29.55
N ILE A 626 6.85 -2.23 28.48
CA ILE A 626 7.56 -3.25 27.68
C ILE A 626 9.06 -3.01 27.88
N ALA A 627 9.80 -4.05 28.24
CA ALA A 627 11.25 -3.97 28.32
C ALA A 627 11.85 -3.52 26.98
N ASP A 628 13.01 -2.87 27.05
CA ASP A 628 13.70 -2.33 25.87
C ASP A 628 13.76 -3.36 24.74
N THR A 629 13.08 -3.03 23.65
CA THR A 629 13.02 -3.84 22.44
C THR A 629 13.64 -3.07 21.29
N ASP A 630 14.28 -3.79 20.38
CA ASP A 630 14.87 -3.17 19.19
C ASP A 630 13.84 -2.48 18.29
N PHE A 631 12.56 -2.85 18.39
CA PHE A 631 11.48 -2.33 17.56
C PHE A 631 10.78 -1.11 18.17
N PHE A 632 10.26 -1.24 19.41
CA PHE A 632 9.55 -0.14 20.07
C PHE A 632 10.47 0.76 20.89
N GLY A 633 11.68 0.31 21.22
CA GLY A 633 12.52 0.92 22.26
C GLY A 633 12.04 0.52 23.65
N SER A 634 12.38 1.32 24.66
CA SER A 634 11.84 1.20 26.03
C SER A 634 10.45 1.85 26.07
N VAL A 635 9.44 1.07 26.44
CA VAL A 635 8.03 1.50 26.50
C VAL A 635 7.58 1.57 27.95
N SER A 636 6.95 2.69 28.29
CA SER A 636 6.18 2.85 29.53
C SER A 636 4.69 2.92 29.22
N ALA A 637 3.86 2.44 30.14
CA ALA A 637 2.41 2.59 30.01
C ALA A 637 2.03 4.05 29.82
N GLY A 638 1.25 4.35 28.78
CA GLY A 638 0.89 5.70 28.33
C GLY A 638 1.82 6.29 27.24
N ASP A 639 2.88 5.60 26.85
CA ASP A 639 3.68 6.04 25.69
C ASP A 639 2.90 5.87 24.39
N PRO A 640 3.07 6.79 23.41
CA PRO A 640 2.33 6.74 22.14
C PRO A 640 2.82 5.59 21.24
N LEU A 641 1.91 5.08 20.40
CA LEU A 641 2.26 4.16 19.33
C LEU A 641 3.11 4.87 18.25
N PRO A 642 4.21 4.26 17.77
CA PRO A 642 5.05 4.85 16.74
C PRO A 642 4.33 5.13 15.42
N TYR A 643 4.74 6.19 14.72
CA TYR A 643 4.20 6.60 13.41
C TYR A 643 2.69 6.84 13.38
N LEU A 644 2.08 7.24 14.50
CA LEU A 644 0.67 7.54 14.60
C LEU A 644 0.46 9.03 14.87
N PRO A 645 0.02 9.83 13.87
CA PRO A 645 -0.25 11.25 14.07
C PRO A 645 -1.57 11.46 14.80
N ASP A 646 -1.60 12.35 15.80
CA ASP A 646 -2.82 12.68 16.55
C ASP A 646 -3.87 13.35 15.66
N HIS A 647 -3.45 14.27 14.81
CA HIS A 647 -4.33 14.96 13.87
C HIS A 647 -3.83 14.86 12.44
N GLN A 648 -4.74 14.56 11.54
CA GLN A 648 -4.50 14.68 10.10
C GLN A 648 -5.75 15.13 9.38
N PHE A 649 -5.60 15.96 8.35
CA PHE A 649 -6.71 16.31 7.47
C PHE A 649 -6.29 16.52 6.02
N LEU A 650 -7.24 16.29 5.14
CA LEU A 650 -7.14 16.61 3.72
C LEU A 650 -8.39 17.43 3.36
N ALA A 651 -8.18 18.68 2.95
CA ALA A 651 -9.25 19.59 2.54
C ALA A 651 -9.09 19.96 1.07
N SER A 652 -10.15 19.86 0.31
CA SER A 652 -10.14 20.17 -1.13
C SER A 652 -11.26 21.16 -1.50
N VAL A 653 -10.95 22.08 -2.41
CA VAL A 653 -11.92 22.95 -3.06
C VAL A 653 -11.73 22.90 -4.56
N GLY A 654 -12.82 22.71 -5.29
CA GLY A 654 -12.84 22.70 -6.76
C GLY A 654 -13.60 23.90 -7.32
N PHE A 655 -13.31 24.19 -8.56
CA PHE A 655 -14.07 25.11 -9.40
C PHE A 655 -14.31 24.41 -10.74
N GLU A 656 -15.57 24.16 -11.08
CA GLU A 656 -15.94 23.50 -12.33
C GLU A 656 -16.90 24.39 -13.13
N LYS A 657 -16.56 24.68 -14.36
CA LYS A 657 -17.42 25.44 -15.27
C LYS A 657 -17.22 24.98 -16.72
N ASN A 658 -18.30 24.55 -17.35
CA ASN A 658 -18.28 24.05 -18.74
C ASN A 658 -17.22 22.93 -18.88
N ASN A 659 -16.20 23.21 -19.70
CA ASN A 659 -15.11 22.29 -20.03
C ASN A 659 -13.88 22.43 -19.13
N PHE A 660 -13.89 23.34 -18.16
CA PHE A 660 -12.76 23.63 -17.27
C PHE A 660 -13.07 23.21 -15.84
N ALA A 661 -12.10 22.54 -15.23
CA ALA A 661 -12.12 22.22 -13.80
C ALA A 661 -10.74 22.53 -13.19
N ALA A 662 -10.72 23.05 -11.97
CA ALA A 662 -9.50 23.23 -11.20
C ALA A 662 -9.77 22.84 -9.74
N TYR A 663 -8.76 22.24 -9.07
CA TYR A 663 -8.87 21.75 -7.71
C TYR A 663 -7.63 22.13 -6.93
N LEU A 664 -7.83 22.63 -5.73
CA LEU A 664 -6.79 22.92 -4.76
C LEU A 664 -7.01 22.00 -3.55
N THR A 665 -5.99 21.29 -3.13
CA THR A 665 -6.05 20.38 -1.99
C THR A 665 -4.93 20.70 -1.02
N GLY A 666 -5.27 20.91 0.26
CA GLY A 666 -4.33 21.03 1.37
C GLY A 666 -4.34 19.76 2.20
N ASN A 667 -3.15 19.23 2.51
CA ASN A 667 -2.95 18.07 3.35
C ASN A 667 -2.11 18.46 4.56
N TYR A 668 -2.61 18.18 5.77
CA TYR A 668 -1.93 18.38 7.04
C TYR A 668 -1.77 17.06 7.78
N VAL A 669 -0.61 16.84 8.37
CA VAL A 669 -0.29 15.72 9.26
C VAL A 669 0.56 16.23 10.41
N ASP A 670 0.20 15.87 11.65
CA ASP A 670 1.00 16.18 12.85
C ASP A 670 2.36 15.45 12.81
N GLU A 671 3.31 15.97 13.58
CA GLU A 671 4.55 15.28 13.89
C GLU A 671 4.31 13.93 14.57
N VAL A 672 5.19 12.97 14.33
CA VAL A 672 5.13 11.64 14.94
C VAL A 672 6.47 11.21 15.51
N CYS A 673 6.45 10.48 16.61
CA CYS A 673 7.59 9.72 17.09
C CYS A 673 7.78 8.45 16.25
N VAL A 674 9.02 8.12 15.90
CA VAL A 674 9.32 6.88 15.16
C VAL A 674 9.52 5.68 16.09
N ARG A 675 9.55 5.91 17.41
CA ARG A 675 9.57 4.92 18.50
C ARG A 675 8.65 5.39 19.63
N ALA A 676 8.27 4.50 20.52
CA ALA A 676 7.37 4.80 21.65
C ALA A 676 7.91 5.92 22.55
N SER A 677 9.22 5.92 22.83
CA SER A 677 9.91 6.99 23.55
C SER A 677 10.97 7.57 22.62
N CYS A 678 10.77 8.78 22.13
CA CYS A 678 11.63 9.41 21.14
C CYS A 678 12.27 10.72 21.61
N ASN A 679 13.50 10.96 21.16
CA ASN A 679 14.14 12.26 21.27
C ASN A 679 13.80 13.14 20.04
N ALA A 680 14.25 14.40 20.04
CA ALA A 680 13.95 15.33 18.96
C ALA A 680 14.44 14.87 17.57
N PHE A 681 15.49 14.02 17.51
CA PHE A 681 16.03 13.47 16.26
C PHE A 681 15.35 12.15 15.83
N GLU A 682 14.36 11.72 16.58
CA GLU A 682 13.48 10.57 16.28
C GLU A 682 12.03 11.00 16.05
N GLN A 683 11.79 12.31 15.95
CA GLN A 683 10.49 12.91 15.65
C GLN A 683 10.48 13.49 14.24
N THR A 684 9.38 13.30 13.51
CA THR A 684 9.15 13.95 12.20
C THR A 684 8.67 15.39 12.40
N ASP A 685 8.59 16.16 11.32
CA ASP A 685 7.95 17.47 11.35
C ASP A 685 6.43 17.34 11.21
N ASN A 686 5.67 18.33 11.73
CA ASN A 686 4.33 18.54 11.22
C ASN A 686 4.43 19.11 9.80
N THR A 687 3.51 18.70 8.93
CA THR A 687 3.58 19.11 7.52
C THR A 687 2.25 19.66 7.03
N PHE A 688 2.32 20.68 6.17
CA PHE A 688 1.15 21.20 5.45
C PHE A 688 1.49 21.42 3.98
N THR A 689 1.15 20.47 3.12
CA THR A 689 1.40 20.57 1.68
C THR A 689 0.13 20.94 0.91
N VAL A 690 0.30 21.69 -0.17
CA VAL A 690 -0.78 22.12 -1.06
C VAL A 690 -0.53 21.61 -2.47
N ASP A 691 -1.54 20.96 -3.07
CA ASP A 691 -1.51 20.50 -4.46
C ASP A 691 -2.55 21.24 -5.29
N LEU A 692 -2.23 21.54 -6.55
CA LEU A 692 -3.13 22.18 -7.51
C LEU A 692 -3.25 21.31 -8.77
N ALA A 693 -4.47 21.04 -9.22
CA ALA A 693 -4.72 20.40 -10.52
C ALA A 693 -5.69 21.24 -11.35
N ALA A 694 -5.51 21.21 -12.66
CA ALA A 694 -6.42 21.84 -13.63
C ALA A 694 -6.66 20.89 -14.80
N ASN A 695 -7.90 20.79 -15.24
CA ASN A 695 -8.36 19.95 -16.34
C ASN A 695 -9.14 20.78 -17.35
N TYR A 696 -8.95 20.55 -18.64
CA TYR A 696 -9.70 21.19 -19.71
C TYR A 696 -10.13 20.17 -20.76
N GLN A 697 -11.45 19.95 -20.84
CA GLN A 697 -12.05 19.07 -21.84
C GLN A 697 -12.13 19.79 -23.17
N PHE A 698 -11.14 19.58 -24.05
CA PHE A 698 -11.07 20.22 -25.35
C PHE A 698 -12.14 19.70 -26.31
N SER A 699 -12.43 18.40 -26.28
CA SER A 699 -13.51 17.75 -27.06
C SER A 699 -13.98 16.51 -26.28
N ALA A 700 -15.01 15.81 -26.75
CA ALA A 700 -15.46 14.57 -26.13
C ALA A 700 -14.34 13.51 -26.01
N ALA A 701 -13.38 13.54 -26.95
CA ALA A 701 -12.27 12.59 -27.00
C ALA A 701 -10.99 13.10 -26.32
N LEU A 702 -10.80 14.41 -26.15
CA LEU A 702 -9.52 14.99 -25.74
C LEU A 702 -9.64 15.83 -24.48
N ASN A 703 -8.92 15.44 -23.42
CA ASN A 703 -8.76 16.20 -22.19
C ASN A 703 -7.29 16.58 -22.00
N LEU A 704 -7.03 17.85 -21.65
CA LEU A 704 -5.73 18.37 -21.27
C LEU A 704 -5.73 18.58 -19.75
N TYR A 705 -4.63 18.23 -19.09
CA TYR A 705 -4.51 18.48 -17.64
C TYR A 705 -3.11 18.89 -17.24
N ALA A 706 -3.02 19.57 -16.11
CA ALA A 706 -1.77 19.88 -15.44
C ALA A 706 -1.97 19.79 -13.93
N ARG A 707 -0.91 19.43 -13.21
CA ARG A 707 -0.88 19.46 -11.76
C ARG A 707 0.44 20.00 -11.24
N ILE A 708 0.37 20.59 -10.06
CA ILE A 708 1.52 20.98 -9.25
C ILE A 708 1.36 20.30 -7.91
N GLU A 709 2.28 19.40 -7.58
CA GLU A 709 2.40 18.79 -6.27
C GLU A 709 3.33 19.65 -5.41
N ASN A 710 3.02 19.80 -4.11
CA ASN A 710 3.77 20.64 -3.17
C ASN A 710 3.95 22.09 -3.68
N LEU A 711 2.83 22.77 -3.95
CA LEU A 711 2.80 24.14 -4.52
C LEU A 711 3.59 25.13 -3.68
N THR A 712 3.58 24.99 -2.36
CA THR A 712 4.23 25.85 -1.39
C THR A 712 5.73 25.58 -1.25
N SER A 713 6.25 24.50 -1.82
CA SER A 713 7.65 24.06 -1.71
C SER A 713 8.07 23.82 -0.26
N GLU A 714 7.22 23.11 0.50
CA GLU A 714 7.57 22.67 1.84
C GLU A 714 8.71 21.67 1.81
N GLU A 715 9.62 21.77 2.75
CA GLU A 715 10.79 20.89 2.93
C GLU A 715 10.75 20.37 4.37
N ASP A 716 9.93 19.32 4.62
CA ASP A 716 9.68 18.75 5.95
C ASP A 716 10.30 17.37 6.06
N ILE A 717 10.73 16.98 7.27
CA ILE A 717 11.15 15.62 7.60
C ILE A 717 9.91 14.75 7.79
N LEU A 718 9.57 13.91 6.81
CA LEU A 718 8.40 13.03 6.86
C LEU A 718 8.72 11.60 7.30
N GLY A 719 9.98 11.25 7.46
CA GLY A 719 10.43 9.94 7.91
C GLY A 719 11.84 10.01 8.46
N ARG A 720 12.16 9.10 9.39
CA ARG A 720 13.49 8.99 10.00
C ARG A 720 14.05 7.58 9.96
N GLN A 721 13.23 6.64 9.56
CA GLN A 721 13.63 5.25 9.39
C GLN A 721 13.84 4.92 7.91
N PRO A 722 14.79 3.98 7.60
CA PRO A 722 15.66 3.29 8.56
C PRO A 722 16.81 4.12 9.12
N TYR A 723 17.43 5.05 8.36
CA TYR A 723 18.72 5.64 8.74
C TYR A 723 18.76 7.16 8.52
N GLY A 724 17.97 7.95 9.25
CA GLY A 724 18.04 9.42 9.25
C GLY A 724 16.89 10.13 8.53
N ALA A 725 17.00 11.46 8.45
CA ALA A 725 15.95 12.35 7.95
C ALA A 725 15.67 12.15 6.45
N ARG A 726 14.36 12.11 6.10
CA ARG A 726 13.86 11.93 4.72
C ARG A 726 12.87 13.03 4.39
N PRO A 727 13.05 13.72 3.25
CA PRO A 727 12.17 14.80 2.82
C PRO A 727 10.83 14.31 2.29
N ASN A 728 9.85 15.22 2.29
CA ASN A 728 8.76 15.15 1.33
C ASN A 728 9.28 15.32 -0.10
N LYS A 729 8.47 14.95 -1.09
CA LYS A 729 8.81 15.19 -2.49
C LYS A 729 8.86 16.71 -2.77
N ASP A 730 9.85 17.15 -3.53
CA ASP A 730 9.98 18.52 -4.02
C ASP A 730 8.75 18.96 -4.83
N ARG A 731 8.58 20.28 -4.98
CA ARG A 731 7.55 20.83 -5.85
C ARG A 731 7.71 20.31 -7.27
N THR A 732 6.72 19.55 -7.73
CA THR A 732 6.75 18.92 -9.04
C THR A 732 5.62 19.43 -9.92
N VAL A 733 5.94 19.89 -11.14
CA VAL A 733 4.98 20.30 -12.16
C VAL A 733 4.88 19.21 -13.21
N THR A 734 3.64 18.81 -13.53
CA THR A 734 3.34 17.78 -14.53
C THR A 734 2.22 18.28 -15.45
N ALA A 735 2.31 17.96 -16.73
CA ALA A 735 1.24 18.21 -17.71
C ALA A 735 0.98 16.96 -18.54
N GLY A 736 -0.27 16.74 -18.88
CA GLY A 736 -0.65 15.54 -19.62
C GLY A 736 -1.85 15.75 -20.56
N VAL A 737 -2.03 14.74 -21.39
CA VAL A 737 -3.11 14.63 -22.36
C VAL A 737 -3.77 13.27 -22.19
N ARG A 738 -5.11 13.25 -22.14
CA ARG A 738 -5.93 12.04 -22.17
C ARG A 738 -6.76 12.01 -23.43
N PHE A 739 -6.64 10.93 -24.20
CA PHE A 739 -7.37 10.72 -25.45
C PHE A 739 -8.20 9.45 -25.36
N ASN A 740 -9.53 9.59 -25.53
CA ASN A 740 -10.50 8.49 -25.55
C ASN A 740 -11.00 8.26 -26.99
N PHE A 741 -11.12 7.01 -27.42
CA PHE A 741 -11.56 6.65 -28.78
C PHE A 741 -12.34 5.35 -28.84
#